data_7ed0005ab4bba5ee859b87a831db0540
#
_entry.id   7ed0005ab4bba5ee859b87a831db0540
#
_cell.length_a   1.000
_cell.length_b   1.000
_cell.length_c   1.000
_cell.angle_alpha   90.00
_cell.angle_beta   90.00
_cell.angle_gamma   90.00
#
_symmetry.space_group_name_H-M   'P 1'
#
loop_
_entity.id
_entity.type
_entity.pdbx_description
1 polymer ?
#
loop_
_entity_poly.entity_id
_entity_poly.type
_entity_poly.pdbx_seq_one_letter_code
_entity_poly.pdbx_strand_id
1 'polypeptide(L)'
;MNYPKILLLLTLLLPITAKAFNDNKGEKSNIVCFVRFADEDADIFDKPLSNYQTLFGGEKETDNSVYNYFYNASYKQLKWKSLFLPATETELKSYRTSYERAYYQKYDASIRPTGYKDDVAGEARMQALVREIAGFLSKDMADKGASIDTDGDGFVDNLCIIFSGNSELSAKRGILWPQRKDLALPEEKAIYIAGKKLASYIMVFDGANGFNSQFDGITLNTGVLCHEMSHSLGTYDLYHVSGALNPVGVWDLMSDNQITPQGMTAYTKMRYCKWIDQIPEIKEAGTYTLNPLSGTTTDKIAYKIKPIGSDEYFVVEYRKKEGCDANLPASGLIIYRICPQYTGGNVNYNGTTRLDEQYIFRPGGTVTADGDISKAAFSIDNGRPSFGGDADIRPFYSDGKEAPFAITDISSCGETISFTLQPITVSLKVDNNNVAMPGFADCSATVKVYTTEEYSIIAPTVTAEWLTVETVKEADGDCIKFTTKTDNDTPQDRKGYFTVQTKSGEEVQICVIQKSKSVTAPSALKAELTGNTVHLTWSKATAGEQLIYDDFENPGNPNAWEIKTSGDRGWRWEKCNPDKGFYRSYEGNYAATVYAAWEDIHQDEYFTSKAFANGNTMTFYSRTNGAGRTPANPPYYNVEVSSDNGATWTPVFNARTDQDKATAGKYTRITIDLTPYKAEQMKVRFHCYDTDDTGLAYYWQIDNLEIMGEGDLSITGYDIYRNGEKIAHTATNDYIDQAPSAGDNIYTVCAVGNFGESSPSNAVTINVSSTGIHDVNAAPSVTAIYDITGRKLSSRAEMQSGKIYIVIYSDGNVTKIAK
;
A
#
# COMPACT_ATOMS: atom_id res chain seq x y z
N MET A 1 -26.55 12.57 41.65
CA MET A 1 -27.11 11.95 40.43
C MET A 1 -25.92 11.52 39.59
N ASN A 2 -25.68 10.22 39.53
CA ASN A 2 -24.56 9.63 38.83
C ASN A 2 -24.90 9.44 37.35
N TYR A 3 -24.11 10.02 36.46
CA TYR A 3 -24.15 9.71 35.04
C TYR A 3 -23.11 8.63 34.74
N PRO A 4 -23.43 7.56 34.00
CA PRO A 4 -22.47 6.56 33.63
C PRO A 4 -21.58 7.08 32.47
N LYS A 5 -20.26 6.88 32.63
CA LYS A 5 -19.27 7.08 31.58
C LYS A 5 -19.47 6.04 30.48
N ILE A 6 -19.91 6.48 29.32
CA ILE A 6 -19.89 5.68 28.09
C ILE A 6 -18.46 5.65 27.59
N LEU A 7 -17.84 4.47 27.70
CA LEU A 7 -16.54 4.15 27.11
C LEU A 7 -16.77 3.96 25.62
N LEU A 8 -16.44 4.98 24.82
CA LEU A 8 -16.45 4.88 23.36
C LEU A 8 -15.23 4.08 22.92
N LEU A 9 -15.44 2.81 22.60
CA LEU A 9 -14.42 1.97 21.96
C LEU A 9 -14.24 2.49 20.52
N LEU A 10 -13.17 3.25 20.30
CA LEU A 10 -12.71 3.57 18.94
C LEU A 10 -12.12 2.29 18.35
N THR A 11 -12.93 1.52 17.64
CA THR A 11 -12.43 0.52 16.70
C THR A 11 -11.79 1.28 15.54
N LEU A 12 -10.47 1.21 15.43
CA LEU A 12 -9.76 1.56 14.20
C LEU A 12 -10.39 0.76 13.06
N LEU A 13 -11.14 1.44 12.20
CA LEU A 13 -11.49 0.96 10.87
C LEU A 13 -10.21 1.01 10.01
N LEU A 14 -9.38 -0.02 10.14
CA LEU A 14 -8.46 -0.37 9.07
C LEU A 14 -9.33 -0.63 7.83
N PRO A 15 -8.94 -0.20 6.63
CA PRO A 15 -9.64 -0.61 5.42
C PRO A 15 -9.62 -2.14 5.42
N ILE A 16 -10.81 -2.74 5.50
CA ILE A 16 -10.99 -4.16 5.30
C ILE A 16 -10.76 -4.38 3.80
N THR A 17 -9.52 -4.51 3.41
CA THR A 17 -9.20 -5.20 2.16
C THR A 17 -9.80 -6.59 2.35
N ALA A 18 -10.73 -6.98 1.49
CA ALA A 18 -11.30 -8.31 1.52
C ALA A 18 -10.13 -9.29 1.55
N LYS A 19 -10.00 -9.98 2.67
CA LYS A 19 -8.82 -10.79 2.93
C LYS A 19 -8.89 -11.96 1.98
N ALA A 20 -7.98 -12.03 1.02
CA ALA A 20 -7.65 -13.30 0.41
C ALA A 20 -7.35 -14.29 1.54
N PHE A 21 -7.57 -15.56 1.32
CA PHE A 21 -7.39 -16.62 2.31
C PHE A 21 -6.26 -16.36 3.31
N ASN A 22 -6.39 -16.89 4.52
CA ASN A 22 -5.30 -16.89 5.50
C ASN A 22 -4.07 -17.62 4.96
N ASP A 23 -4.30 -18.66 4.12
CA ASP A 23 -3.27 -19.41 3.42
C ASP A 23 -3.78 -19.76 2.00
N ASN A 24 -2.99 -19.45 0.98
CA ASN A 24 -3.25 -19.77 -0.43
C ASN A 24 -2.78 -21.20 -0.80
N LYS A 25 -2.81 -22.12 0.14
CA LYS A 25 -2.39 -23.52 0.01
C LYS A 25 -3.50 -24.46 0.49
N GLY A 26 -3.31 -25.74 0.28
CA GLY A 26 -4.26 -26.76 0.68
C GLY A 26 -5.46 -26.90 -0.26
N GLU A 27 -6.54 -27.41 0.27
CA GLU A 27 -7.79 -27.57 -0.47
C GLU A 27 -8.69 -26.37 -0.20
N LYS A 28 -9.24 -25.77 -1.24
CA LYS A 28 -10.18 -24.65 -1.20
C LYS A 28 -11.44 -24.99 -1.96
N SER A 29 -12.58 -24.56 -1.45
CA SER A 29 -13.85 -24.77 -2.11
C SER A 29 -14.21 -23.61 -3.05
N ASN A 30 -14.85 -23.93 -4.17
CA ASN A 30 -15.38 -22.98 -5.13
C ASN A 30 -16.84 -23.32 -5.41
N ILE A 31 -17.78 -22.50 -4.98
CA ILE A 31 -19.18 -22.66 -5.33
C ILE A 31 -19.36 -22.18 -6.76
N VAL A 32 -19.92 -23.00 -7.62
CA VAL A 32 -20.29 -22.66 -9.00
C VAL A 32 -21.80 -22.62 -9.13
N CYS A 33 -22.36 -21.43 -9.42
CA CYS A 33 -23.79 -21.23 -9.58
C CYS A 33 -24.12 -20.69 -10.96
N PHE A 34 -24.96 -21.42 -11.70
CA PHE A 34 -25.51 -20.96 -12.98
C PHE A 34 -26.70 -20.05 -12.75
N VAL A 35 -26.73 -18.91 -13.42
CA VAL A 35 -27.77 -17.89 -13.27
C VAL A 35 -28.31 -17.49 -14.63
N ARG A 36 -29.64 -17.62 -14.82
CA ARG A 36 -30.36 -17.10 -15.97
C ARG A 36 -31.28 -15.96 -15.54
N PHE A 37 -31.56 -15.06 -16.47
CA PHE A 37 -32.44 -13.94 -16.19
C PHE A 37 -33.93 -14.34 -16.27
N ALA A 38 -34.81 -13.50 -15.69
CA ALA A 38 -36.22 -13.82 -15.59
C ALA A 38 -36.93 -14.00 -16.95
N ASP A 39 -36.40 -13.39 -18.00
CA ASP A 39 -36.85 -13.48 -19.39
C ASP A 39 -36.23 -14.61 -20.20
N GLU A 40 -35.46 -15.53 -19.57
CA GLU A 40 -34.74 -16.61 -20.22
C GLU A 40 -35.29 -17.98 -19.79
N ASP A 41 -35.30 -18.92 -20.70
CA ASP A 41 -35.80 -20.28 -20.49
C ASP A 41 -34.81 -21.16 -19.70
N ALA A 42 -35.27 -22.30 -19.18
CA ALA A 42 -34.45 -23.15 -18.33
C ALA A 42 -33.29 -23.84 -19.10
N ASP A 43 -33.43 -24.02 -20.41
CA ASP A 43 -32.48 -24.63 -21.33
C ASP A 43 -31.53 -23.63 -22.01
N ILE A 44 -31.47 -22.38 -21.51
CA ILE A 44 -30.54 -21.34 -22.03
C ILE A 44 -29.10 -21.81 -22.00
N PHE A 45 -28.71 -22.64 -21.05
CA PHE A 45 -27.40 -23.30 -21.00
C PHE A 45 -27.44 -24.57 -21.85
N ASP A 46 -26.90 -24.50 -23.05
CA ASP A 46 -26.95 -25.58 -24.07
C ASP A 46 -25.88 -26.67 -23.90
N LYS A 47 -24.87 -26.43 -23.08
CA LYS A 47 -23.79 -27.38 -22.81
C LYS A 47 -24.17 -28.33 -21.66
N PRO A 48 -23.83 -29.62 -21.74
CA PRO A 48 -24.04 -30.53 -20.62
C PRO A 48 -23.21 -30.16 -19.41
N LEU A 49 -23.70 -30.46 -18.21
CA LEU A 49 -22.98 -30.16 -16.94
C LEU A 49 -21.56 -30.75 -16.92
N SER A 50 -21.34 -31.90 -17.55
CA SER A 50 -20.03 -32.57 -17.63
C SER A 50 -18.94 -31.70 -18.27
N ASN A 51 -19.30 -30.81 -19.19
CA ASN A 51 -18.33 -29.87 -19.79
C ASN A 51 -17.82 -28.89 -18.75
N TYR A 52 -18.70 -28.34 -17.91
CA TYR A 52 -18.31 -27.45 -16.83
C TYR A 52 -17.58 -28.19 -15.72
N GLN A 53 -17.99 -29.40 -15.38
CA GLN A 53 -17.27 -30.24 -14.42
C GLN A 53 -15.84 -30.52 -14.87
N THR A 54 -15.62 -30.79 -16.16
CA THR A 54 -14.27 -30.92 -16.73
C THR A 54 -13.51 -29.61 -16.72
N LEU A 55 -14.16 -28.50 -17.10
CA LEU A 55 -13.53 -27.14 -17.12
C LEU A 55 -13.04 -26.71 -15.74
N PHE A 56 -13.80 -26.96 -14.69
CA PHE A 56 -13.41 -26.58 -13.33
C PHE A 56 -12.57 -27.66 -12.63
N GLY A 57 -12.89 -28.91 -12.74
CA GLY A 57 -12.35 -30.00 -11.92
C GLY A 57 -11.70 -31.17 -12.69
N GLY A 58 -11.41 -31.05 -13.99
CA GLY A 58 -10.67 -32.05 -14.73
C GLY A 58 -9.27 -32.26 -14.13
N GLU A 59 -8.95 -33.51 -13.76
CA GLU A 59 -7.70 -33.86 -13.07
C GLU A 59 -6.71 -34.62 -14.00
N LYS A 60 -7.11 -34.99 -15.20
CA LYS A 60 -6.17 -35.61 -16.14
C LYS A 60 -5.14 -34.61 -16.57
N GLU A 61 -3.90 -35.02 -16.70
CA GLU A 61 -2.77 -34.16 -17.10
C GLU A 61 -3.06 -33.38 -18.40
N THR A 62 -3.88 -33.95 -19.29
CA THR A 62 -4.29 -33.32 -20.56
C THR A 62 -5.48 -32.37 -20.44
N ASP A 63 -6.14 -32.29 -19.28
CA ASP A 63 -7.32 -31.45 -19.10
C ASP A 63 -6.89 -29.98 -18.93
N ASN A 64 -7.40 -29.11 -19.79
CA ASN A 64 -7.31 -27.68 -19.59
C ASN A 64 -8.39 -27.24 -18.60
N SER A 65 -8.09 -27.33 -17.30
CA SER A 65 -9.03 -27.09 -16.21
C SER A 65 -8.49 -26.12 -15.18
N VAL A 66 -9.41 -25.50 -14.43
CA VAL A 66 -9.07 -24.64 -13.27
C VAL A 66 -8.25 -25.43 -12.24
N TYR A 67 -8.69 -26.67 -11.93
CA TYR A 67 -7.97 -27.53 -10.98
C TYR A 67 -6.53 -27.76 -11.40
N ASN A 68 -6.29 -28.23 -12.64
CA ASN A 68 -4.94 -28.52 -13.13
C ASN A 68 -4.06 -27.28 -13.21
N TYR A 69 -4.63 -26.14 -13.61
CA TYR A 69 -3.89 -24.89 -13.63
C TYR A 69 -3.33 -24.54 -12.25
N PHE A 70 -4.20 -24.40 -11.25
CA PHE A 70 -3.78 -24.00 -9.91
C PHE A 70 -2.91 -25.07 -9.22
N TYR A 71 -3.21 -26.35 -9.43
CA TYR A 71 -2.42 -27.43 -8.89
C TYR A 71 -0.97 -27.41 -9.41
N ASN A 72 -0.78 -27.21 -10.71
CA ASN A 72 0.55 -27.14 -11.31
C ASN A 72 1.23 -25.79 -11.06
N ALA A 73 0.54 -24.68 -11.26
CA ALA A 73 1.10 -23.33 -11.04
C ALA A 73 1.55 -23.10 -9.59
N SER A 74 0.91 -23.77 -8.62
CA SER A 74 1.25 -23.69 -7.19
C SER A 74 2.28 -24.75 -6.74
N TYR A 75 2.92 -25.47 -7.66
CA TYR A 75 3.81 -26.58 -7.29
C TYR A 75 3.10 -27.64 -6.43
N LYS A 76 1.86 -27.97 -6.80
CA LYS A 76 0.97 -28.93 -6.13
C LYS A 76 0.52 -28.54 -4.74
N GLN A 77 0.62 -27.25 -4.37
CA GLN A 77 0.27 -26.75 -3.05
C GLN A 77 -1.21 -26.37 -2.92
N LEU A 78 -1.89 -25.95 -4.01
CA LEU A 78 -3.29 -25.49 -3.99
C LEU A 78 -4.18 -26.44 -4.83
N LYS A 79 -5.32 -26.82 -4.27
CA LYS A 79 -6.35 -27.62 -4.94
C LYS A 79 -7.70 -26.94 -4.82
N TRP A 80 -8.31 -26.57 -5.95
CA TRP A 80 -9.67 -26.09 -5.98
C TRP A 80 -10.68 -27.24 -6.11
N LYS A 81 -11.64 -27.32 -5.19
CA LYS A 81 -12.81 -28.20 -5.28
C LYS A 81 -14.03 -27.40 -5.68
N SER A 82 -14.54 -27.59 -6.88
CA SER A 82 -15.74 -26.90 -7.37
C SER A 82 -17.00 -27.66 -7.01
N LEU A 83 -17.94 -26.97 -6.37
CA LEU A 83 -19.25 -27.45 -5.94
C LEU A 83 -20.30 -26.80 -6.82
N PHE A 84 -20.94 -27.60 -7.68
CA PHE A 84 -22.00 -27.12 -8.56
C PHE A 84 -23.32 -27.11 -7.80
N LEU A 85 -23.91 -25.92 -7.59
CA LEU A 85 -25.12 -25.73 -6.81
C LEU A 85 -26.15 -24.94 -7.61
N PRO A 86 -27.40 -25.35 -7.63
CA PRO A 86 -27.93 -26.56 -7.05
C PRO A 86 -27.39 -27.81 -7.75
N ALA A 87 -26.88 -28.73 -6.94
CA ALA A 87 -26.22 -29.92 -7.50
C ALA A 87 -27.24 -30.95 -7.92
N THR A 88 -27.08 -31.49 -9.14
CA THR A 88 -27.58 -32.78 -9.56
C THR A 88 -26.43 -33.61 -10.10
N GLU A 89 -26.56 -34.92 -10.19
CA GLU A 89 -25.47 -35.77 -10.70
C GLU A 89 -25.30 -35.65 -12.22
N THR A 90 -26.36 -35.31 -12.94
CA THR A 90 -26.37 -35.40 -14.40
C THR A 90 -27.03 -34.23 -15.12
N GLU A 91 -27.74 -33.36 -14.43
CA GLU A 91 -28.47 -32.24 -15.03
C GLU A 91 -28.01 -30.92 -14.53
N LEU A 92 -27.68 -30.00 -15.46
CA LEU A 92 -27.41 -28.63 -15.16
C LEU A 92 -28.72 -27.96 -14.67
N LYS A 93 -28.64 -27.31 -13.51
CA LYS A 93 -29.71 -26.47 -12.97
C LYS A 93 -29.18 -25.04 -12.79
N SER A 94 -30.02 -24.08 -13.13
CA SER A 94 -29.70 -22.65 -12.99
C SER A 94 -30.72 -21.94 -12.08
N TYR A 95 -30.20 -20.97 -11.34
CA TYR A 95 -31.04 -20.02 -10.62
C TYR A 95 -31.66 -19.04 -11.62
N ARG A 96 -32.98 -18.76 -11.48
CA ARG A 96 -33.69 -17.75 -12.27
C ARG A 96 -33.82 -16.49 -11.46
N THR A 97 -33.27 -15.36 -11.95
CA THR A 97 -33.37 -14.06 -11.28
C THR A 97 -34.82 -13.55 -11.20
N SER A 98 -35.08 -12.63 -10.25
CA SER A 98 -36.37 -11.98 -10.10
C SER A 98 -36.67 -10.98 -11.23
N TYR A 99 -35.65 -10.50 -11.93
CA TYR A 99 -35.78 -9.50 -13.00
C TYR A 99 -35.14 -9.97 -14.29
N GLU A 100 -35.59 -9.40 -15.40
CA GLU A 100 -35.04 -9.59 -16.74
C GLU A 100 -33.60 -9.04 -16.88
N ARG A 101 -32.85 -9.50 -17.88
CA ARG A 101 -31.48 -9.04 -18.15
C ARG A 101 -31.40 -7.53 -18.28
N ALA A 102 -32.37 -6.90 -18.99
CA ALA A 102 -32.40 -5.46 -19.20
C ALA A 102 -32.41 -4.66 -17.89
N TYR A 103 -32.97 -5.18 -16.80
CA TYR A 103 -32.96 -4.56 -15.49
C TYR A 103 -31.56 -4.36 -14.93
N TYR A 104 -30.63 -5.28 -15.21
CA TYR A 104 -29.23 -5.22 -14.77
C TYR A 104 -28.30 -4.53 -15.76
N GLN A 105 -28.83 -3.89 -16.79
CA GLN A 105 -28.09 -3.14 -17.80
C GLN A 105 -28.33 -1.63 -17.68
N LYS A 106 -27.45 -0.81 -18.28
CA LYS A 106 -27.64 0.66 -18.29
C LYS A 106 -28.92 1.03 -19.04
N TYR A 107 -29.64 2.00 -18.48
CA TYR A 107 -30.89 2.51 -19.04
C TYR A 107 -30.73 2.95 -20.50
N ASP A 108 -31.65 2.54 -21.31
CA ASP A 108 -31.86 3.00 -22.68
C ASP A 108 -33.36 3.03 -22.96
N ALA A 109 -33.90 4.21 -23.29
CA ALA A 109 -35.35 4.39 -23.42
C ALA A 109 -36.00 3.48 -24.48
N SER A 110 -35.24 3.05 -25.50
CA SER A 110 -35.75 2.26 -26.64
C SER A 110 -35.64 0.76 -26.45
N ILE A 111 -34.59 0.27 -25.79
CA ILE A 111 -34.27 -1.16 -25.73
C ILE A 111 -34.11 -1.70 -24.30
N ARG A 112 -33.94 -0.84 -23.30
CA ARG A 112 -33.73 -1.20 -21.89
C ARG A 112 -34.44 -0.21 -20.95
N PRO A 113 -35.78 -0.05 -21.06
CA PRO A 113 -36.52 0.94 -20.27
C PRO A 113 -36.51 0.65 -18.77
N THR A 114 -36.23 -0.61 -18.36
CA THR A 114 -36.08 -1.04 -16.97
C THR A 114 -34.66 -0.91 -16.44
N GLY A 115 -33.69 -0.58 -17.28
CA GLY A 115 -32.27 -0.46 -16.93
C GLY A 115 -31.98 0.55 -15.83
N TYR A 116 -30.80 0.43 -15.21
CA TYR A 116 -30.37 1.38 -14.19
C TYR A 116 -29.83 2.67 -14.82
N LYS A 117 -30.02 3.80 -14.12
CA LYS A 117 -29.71 5.15 -14.67
C LYS A 117 -28.32 5.65 -14.26
N ASP A 118 -27.78 5.18 -13.16
CA ASP A 118 -26.48 5.55 -12.63
C ASP A 118 -25.78 4.35 -12.00
N ASP A 119 -24.48 4.45 -11.80
CA ASP A 119 -23.66 3.34 -11.32
C ASP A 119 -24.00 2.93 -9.87
N VAL A 120 -24.52 3.86 -9.04
CA VAL A 120 -24.97 3.56 -7.67
C VAL A 120 -26.19 2.64 -7.71
N ALA A 121 -27.15 2.95 -8.58
CA ALA A 121 -28.33 2.10 -8.78
C ALA A 121 -27.93 0.74 -9.38
N GLY A 122 -26.98 0.70 -10.30
CA GLY A 122 -26.44 -0.54 -10.85
C GLY A 122 -25.81 -1.42 -9.77
N GLU A 123 -24.95 -0.84 -8.96
CA GLU A 123 -24.30 -1.54 -7.85
C GLU A 123 -25.33 -2.09 -6.83
N ALA A 124 -26.31 -1.30 -6.44
CA ALA A 124 -27.36 -1.71 -5.53
C ALA A 124 -28.17 -2.90 -6.08
N ARG A 125 -28.46 -2.91 -7.39
CA ARG A 125 -29.16 -4.04 -8.06
C ARG A 125 -28.29 -5.29 -8.06
N MET A 126 -27.01 -5.17 -8.31
CA MET A 126 -26.08 -6.32 -8.28
C MET A 126 -25.95 -6.89 -6.87
N GLN A 127 -25.83 -6.06 -5.85
CA GLN A 127 -25.78 -6.50 -4.45
C GLN A 127 -27.09 -7.21 -4.04
N ALA A 128 -28.24 -6.71 -4.50
CA ALA A 128 -29.53 -7.37 -4.27
C ALA A 128 -29.59 -8.75 -4.95
N LEU A 129 -29.11 -8.86 -6.19
CA LEU A 129 -29.01 -10.11 -6.92
C LEU A 129 -28.09 -11.12 -6.23
N VAL A 130 -26.90 -10.70 -5.81
CA VAL A 130 -25.97 -11.58 -5.09
C VAL A 130 -26.58 -12.07 -3.77
N ARG A 131 -27.33 -11.23 -3.07
CA ARG A 131 -28.07 -11.62 -1.85
C ARG A 131 -29.16 -12.64 -2.15
N GLU A 132 -29.87 -12.48 -3.25
CA GLU A 132 -30.91 -13.39 -3.72
C GLU A 132 -30.29 -14.77 -4.04
N ILE A 133 -29.18 -14.80 -4.78
CA ILE A 133 -28.43 -16.02 -5.10
C ILE A 133 -27.90 -16.68 -3.82
N ALA A 134 -27.32 -15.93 -2.90
CA ALA A 134 -26.81 -16.46 -1.63
C ALA A 134 -27.92 -17.10 -0.78
N GLY A 135 -29.10 -16.48 -0.75
CA GLY A 135 -30.28 -17.04 -0.07
C GLY A 135 -30.77 -18.34 -0.71
N PHE A 136 -30.69 -18.46 -2.03
CA PHE A 136 -30.99 -19.66 -2.76
C PHE A 136 -29.98 -20.78 -2.47
N LEU A 137 -28.69 -20.49 -2.57
CA LEU A 137 -27.60 -21.44 -2.30
C LEU A 137 -27.63 -21.95 -0.85
N SER A 138 -27.95 -21.08 0.10
CA SER A 138 -28.05 -21.46 1.52
C SER A 138 -29.08 -22.56 1.77
N LYS A 139 -30.18 -22.56 1.03
CA LYS A 139 -31.22 -23.62 1.13
C LYS A 139 -30.72 -24.94 0.57
N ASP A 140 -30.04 -24.91 -0.57
CA ASP A 140 -29.50 -26.09 -1.22
C ASP A 140 -28.39 -26.76 -0.41
N MET A 141 -27.59 -25.95 0.28
CA MET A 141 -26.46 -26.42 1.10
C MET A 141 -26.88 -26.98 2.45
N ALA A 142 -27.98 -26.52 3.04
CA ALA A 142 -28.49 -27.02 4.31
C ALA A 142 -28.73 -28.54 4.27
N ASP A 143 -29.09 -29.08 3.11
CA ASP A 143 -29.37 -30.50 2.90
C ASP A 143 -28.14 -31.33 2.50
N LYS A 144 -27.01 -30.68 2.15
CA LYS A 144 -25.84 -31.37 1.55
C LYS A 144 -24.57 -31.39 2.42
N GLY A 145 -24.51 -30.61 3.50
CA GLY A 145 -23.39 -30.59 4.43
C GLY A 145 -22.03 -30.25 3.79
N ALA A 146 -22.04 -29.62 2.60
CA ALA A 146 -20.80 -29.25 1.91
C ALA A 146 -20.02 -28.14 2.67
N SER A 147 -18.72 -28.33 2.81
CA SER A 147 -17.84 -27.27 3.36
C SER A 147 -17.56 -26.22 2.29
N ILE A 148 -17.73 -24.95 2.66
CA ILE A 148 -17.46 -23.78 1.81
C ILE A 148 -16.53 -22.77 2.49
N ASP A 149 -15.98 -23.15 3.61
CA ASP A 149 -15.05 -22.42 4.46
C ASP A 149 -14.01 -23.43 4.93
N THR A 150 -13.02 -23.71 4.08
CA THR A 150 -12.08 -24.82 4.29
C THR A 150 -10.99 -24.49 5.29
N ASP A 151 -10.69 -23.20 5.53
CA ASP A 151 -9.70 -22.75 6.51
C ASP A 151 -10.33 -22.30 7.84
N GLY A 152 -11.68 -22.32 7.92
CA GLY A 152 -12.41 -22.05 9.15
C GLY A 152 -12.41 -20.58 9.60
N ASP A 153 -12.14 -19.66 8.69
CA ASP A 153 -12.06 -18.22 9.02
C ASP A 153 -13.43 -17.52 9.08
N GLY A 154 -14.51 -18.24 8.78
CA GLY A 154 -15.89 -17.76 8.81
C GLY A 154 -16.39 -17.17 7.49
N PHE A 155 -15.54 -17.14 6.46
CA PHE A 155 -15.91 -16.67 5.13
C PHE A 155 -16.12 -17.82 4.15
N VAL A 156 -16.87 -17.53 3.08
CA VAL A 156 -16.96 -18.41 1.92
C VAL A 156 -15.64 -18.33 1.15
N ASP A 157 -15.00 -19.47 0.88
CA ASP A 157 -13.72 -19.50 0.16
C ASP A 157 -13.80 -18.84 -1.22
N ASN A 158 -14.78 -19.21 -2.03
CA ASN A 158 -15.02 -18.57 -3.33
C ASN A 158 -16.45 -18.85 -3.82
N LEU A 159 -17.03 -17.86 -4.50
CA LEU A 159 -18.29 -17.98 -5.25
C LEU A 159 -18.06 -17.56 -6.70
N CYS A 160 -18.27 -18.46 -7.64
CA CYS A 160 -18.26 -18.22 -9.08
C CYS A 160 -19.70 -18.26 -9.62
N ILE A 161 -20.19 -17.13 -10.12
CA ILE A 161 -21.51 -17.00 -10.74
C ILE A 161 -21.33 -17.02 -12.26
N ILE A 162 -21.93 -17.99 -12.92
CA ILE A 162 -21.94 -18.10 -14.39
C ILE A 162 -23.29 -17.60 -14.90
N PHE A 163 -23.30 -16.44 -15.51
CA PHE A 163 -24.48 -15.89 -16.17
C PHE A 163 -24.66 -16.47 -17.56
N SER A 164 -25.90 -16.66 -17.97
CA SER A 164 -26.27 -17.01 -19.33
C SER A 164 -25.82 -15.95 -20.33
N GLY A 165 -25.54 -16.35 -21.57
CA GLY A 165 -25.24 -15.45 -22.68
C GLY A 165 -23.93 -14.71 -22.58
N ASN A 166 -23.80 -13.58 -23.28
CA ASN A 166 -22.57 -12.83 -23.40
C ASN A 166 -22.44 -11.70 -22.37
N SER A 167 -21.20 -11.33 -22.04
CA SER A 167 -20.89 -10.11 -21.28
C SER A 167 -21.22 -8.83 -22.09
N GLU A 168 -21.31 -7.68 -21.42
CA GLU A 168 -21.48 -6.38 -22.07
C GLU A 168 -20.14 -5.91 -22.65
N LEU A 169 -20.03 -5.92 -23.99
CA LEU A 169 -18.80 -5.62 -24.75
C LEU A 169 -18.65 -4.18 -25.20
N SER A 170 -19.50 -3.24 -24.78
CA SER A 170 -19.51 -1.89 -25.39
C SER A 170 -18.77 -0.85 -24.53
N ALA A 171 -18.40 0.27 -25.21
CA ALA A 171 -17.82 1.47 -24.61
C ALA A 171 -18.70 2.10 -23.49
N LYS A 172 -19.93 1.66 -23.34
CA LYS A 172 -20.85 2.00 -22.24
C LYS A 172 -20.91 0.84 -21.24
N ARG A 173 -19.76 0.45 -20.75
CA ARG A 173 -19.57 -0.63 -19.80
C ARG A 173 -20.59 -0.56 -18.65
N GLY A 174 -21.44 -1.60 -18.57
CA GLY A 174 -22.39 -1.80 -17.48
C GLY A 174 -21.79 -2.62 -16.33
N ILE A 175 -22.65 -3.22 -15.50
CA ILE A 175 -22.22 -4.10 -14.41
C ILE A 175 -22.06 -5.56 -14.84
N LEU A 176 -22.58 -5.96 -16.03
CA LEU A 176 -22.55 -7.34 -16.52
C LEU A 176 -21.29 -7.61 -17.38
N TRP A 177 -20.17 -7.78 -16.72
CA TRP A 177 -18.88 -8.13 -17.35
C TRP A 177 -18.04 -9.02 -16.42
N PRO A 178 -17.09 -9.83 -16.95
CA PRO A 178 -16.25 -10.70 -16.13
C PRO A 178 -15.46 -9.90 -15.11
N GLN A 179 -15.57 -10.26 -13.85
CA GLN A 179 -14.86 -9.62 -12.76
C GLN A 179 -14.95 -10.41 -11.48
N ARG A 180 -13.94 -10.27 -10.62
CA ARG A 180 -14.08 -10.52 -9.20
C ARG A 180 -14.49 -9.22 -8.51
N LYS A 181 -15.50 -9.28 -7.65
CA LYS A 181 -16.02 -8.13 -6.93
C LYS A 181 -15.98 -8.33 -5.42
N ASP A 182 -15.37 -7.39 -4.70
CA ASP A 182 -15.39 -7.35 -3.25
C ASP A 182 -16.71 -6.78 -2.73
N LEU A 183 -17.22 -7.36 -1.66
CA LEU A 183 -18.44 -6.93 -0.95
C LEU A 183 -18.05 -6.22 0.35
N ALA A 184 -17.59 -4.98 0.24
CA ALA A 184 -17.28 -4.13 1.39
C ALA A 184 -18.58 -3.60 2.03
N LEU A 185 -19.43 -4.51 2.54
CA LEU A 185 -20.71 -4.18 3.14
C LEU A 185 -20.56 -4.04 4.67
N PRO A 186 -21.24 -3.05 5.28
CA PRO A 186 -21.33 -2.98 6.73
C PRO A 186 -22.03 -4.24 7.27
N GLU A 187 -21.75 -4.61 8.51
CA GLU A 187 -22.15 -5.92 9.07
C GLU A 187 -23.66 -6.17 9.01
N GLU A 188 -24.47 -5.14 9.23
CA GLU A 188 -25.93 -5.23 9.14
C GLU A 188 -26.45 -5.49 7.72
N LYS A 189 -25.61 -5.31 6.70
CA LYS A 189 -25.91 -5.57 5.29
C LYS A 189 -25.11 -6.75 4.72
N ALA A 190 -24.32 -7.44 5.55
CA ALA A 190 -23.51 -8.57 5.13
C ALA A 190 -24.34 -9.66 4.45
N ILE A 191 -23.74 -10.38 3.53
CA ILE A 191 -24.36 -11.49 2.78
C ILE A 191 -23.74 -12.79 3.30
N TYR A 192 -24.58 -13.79 3.53
CA TYR A 192 -24.16 -15.09 4.05
C TYR A 192 -24.66 -16.22 3.17
N ILE A 193 -23.84 -17.27 3.02
CA ILE A 193 -24.20 -18.55 2.43
C ILE A 193 -24.03 -19.62 3.52
N ALA A 194 -25.09 -20.31 3.89
CA ALA A 194 -25.08 -21.33 4.94
C ALA A 194 -24.33 -20.92 6.23
N GLY A 195 -24.50 -19.66 6.64
CA GLY A 195 -23.89 -19.10 7.85
C GLY A 195 -22.45 -18.61 7.71
N LYS A 196 -21.83 -18.71 6.53
CA LYS A 196 -20.51 -18.17 6.21
C LYS A 196 -20.64 -16.86 5.46
N LYS A 197 -19.85 -15.85 5.85
CA LYS A 197 -19.90 -14.50 5.25
C LYS A 197 -19.32 -14.52 3.84
N LEU A 198 -20.03 -13.93 2.88
CA LEU A 198 -19.52 -13.74 1.52
C LEU A 198 -18.77 -12.42 1.45
N ALA A 199 -17.44 -12.48 1.30
CA ALA A 199 -16.58 -11.31 1.17
C ALA A 199 -16.43 -10.82 -0.27
N SER A 200 -16.57 -11.73 -1.23
CA SER A 200 -16.43 -11.43 -2.66
C SER A 200 -17.12 -12.50 -3.51
N TYR A 201 -17.29 -12.19 -4.77
CA TYR A 201 -17.77 -13.17 -5.77
C TYR A 201 -17.09 -12.94 -7.11
N ILE A 202 -17.07 -13.97 -7.93
CA ILE A 202 -16.63 -13.92 -9.31
C ILE A 202 -17.86 -13.97 -10.20
N MET A 203 -17.89 -13.15 -11.23
CA MET A 203 -18.92 -13.14 -12.26
C MET A 203 -18.28 -13.42 -13.61
N VAL A 204 -18.78 -14.42 -14.31
CA VAL A 204 -18.39 -14.77 -15.69
C VAL A 204 -19.64 -15.13 -16.49
N PHE A 205 -19.49 -15.31 -17.80
CA PHE A 205 -20.60 -15.55 -18.70
C PHE A 205 -20.37 -16.86 -19.49
N ASP A 206 -21.43 -17.61 -19.72
CA ASP A 206 -21.34 -18.85 -20.51
C ASP A 206 -21.01 -18.57 -21.99
N GLY A 207 -21.46 -17.45 -22.51
CA GLY A 207 -21.10 -16.95 -23.83
C GLY A 207 -19.76 -16.19 -23.85
N ALA A 208 -19.65 -15.16 -24.67
CA ALA A 208 -18.43 -14.37 -24.82
C ALA A 208 -18.12 -13.54 -23.56
N ASN A 209 -16.88 -13.60 -23.10
CA ASN A 209 -16.36 -12.88 -21.94
C ASN A 209 -15.39 -11.75 -22.28
N GLY A 210 -15.16 -11.43 -23.53
CA GLY A 210 -14.15 -10.46 -23.96
C GLY A 210 -14.65 -9.02 -24.05
N PHE A 211 -13.69 -8.08 -24.12
CA PHE A 211 -13.94 -6.63 -24.17
C PHE A 211 -13.69 -6.00 -25.54
N ASN A 212 -13.17 -6.75 -26.49
CA ASN A 212 -12.87 -6.26 -27.84
C ASN A 212 -13.08 -7.35 -28.89
N SER A 213 -13.03 -6.97 -30.16
CA SER A 213 -13.23 -7.85 -31.29
C SER A 213 -12.30 -9.07 -31.37
N GLN A 214 -11.19 -9.08 -30.67
CA GLN A 214 -10.28 -10.24 -30.61
C GLN A 214 -10.87 -11.40 -29.80
N PHE A 215 -11.87 -11.13 -28.96
CA PHE A 215 -12.53 -12.11 -28.12
C PHE A 215 -13.98 -12.38 -28.56
N ASP A 216 -14.43 -11.80 -29.68
CA ASP A 216 -15.74 -12.09 -30.24
C ASP A 216 -15.85 -13.57 -30.58
N GLY A 217 -16.80 -14.26 -29.95
CA GLY A 217 -17.01 -15.71 -30.11
C GLY A 217 -16.23 -16.59 -29.15
N ILE A 218 -15.40 -16.04 -28.26
CA ILE A 218 -14.72 -16.83 -27.20
C ILE A 218 -15.69 -17.03 -26.04
N THR A 219 -16.18 -18.27 -25.91
CA THR A 219 -17.01 -18.69 -24.79
C THR A 219 -16.22 -18.81 -23.48
N LEU A 220 -16.89 -19.07 -22.38
CA LEU A 220 -16.27 -19.36 -21.10
C LEU A 220 -15.12 -20.35 -21.24
N ASN A 221 -13.96 -19.99 -20.73
CA ASN A 221 -12.71 -20.74 -20.85
C ASN A 221 -11.89 -20.68 -19.56
N THR A 222 -10.90 -21.55 -19.48
CA THR A 222 -10.03 -21.70 -18.29
C THR A 222 -9.23 -20.43 -18.02
N GLY A 223 -8.80 -19.69 -19.03
CA GLY A 223 -8.01 -18.46 -18.85
C GLY A 223 -8.76 -17.40 -18.08
N VAL A 224 -10.00 -17.07 -18.48
CA VAL A 224 -10.84 -16.10 -17.77
C VAL A 224 -11.13 -16.57 -16.34
N LEU A 225 -11.49 -17.84 -16.16
CA LEU A 225 -11.77 -18.39 -14.84
C LEU A 225 -10.54 -18.30 -13.91
N CYS A 226 -9.37 -18.71 -14.39
CA CYS A 226 -8.15 -18.68 -13.61
C CYS A 226 -7.71 -17.26 -13.28
N HIS A 227 -7.90 -16.28 -14.19
CA HIS A 227 -7.65 -14.88 -13.94
C HIS A 227 -8.53 -14.38 -12.79
N GLU A 228 -9.85 -14.51 -12.91
CA GLU A 228 -10.78 -14.04 -11.89
C GLU A 228 -10.59 -14.75 -10.54
N MET A 229 -10.33 -16.08 -10.56
CA MET A 229 -10.08 -16.84 -9.33
C MET A 229 -8.74 -16.48 -8.68
N SER A 230 -7.76 -16.02 -9.43
CA SER A 230 -6.49 -15.56 -8.88
C SER A 230 -6.65 -14.30 -8.02
N HIS A 231 -7.60 -13.44 -8.34
CA HIS A 231 -7.94 -12.32 -7.46
C HIS A 231 -8.36 -12.76 -6.06
N SER A 232 -8.96 -13.96 -5.92
CA SER A 232 -9.28 -14.52 -4.61
C SER A 232 -8.05 -14.95 -3.82
N LEU A 233 -6.90 -15.11 -4.48
CA LEU A 233 -5.59 -15.31 -3.85
C LEU A 233 -4.90 -13.99 -3.47
N GLY A 234 -5.50 -12.85 -3.75
CA GLY A 234 -4.97 -11.52 -3.46
C GLY A 234 -4.16 -10.88 -4.59
N THR A 235 -4.19 -11.45 -5.80
CA THR A 235 -3.50 -10.86 -6.95
C THR A 235 -4.24 -9.63 -7.48
N TYR A 236 -3.50 -8.72 -8.09
CA TYR A 236 -4.03 -7.55 -8.77
C TYR A 236 -3.88 -7.68 -10.28
N ASP A 237 -4.72 -6.95 -11.03
CA ASP A 237 -4.50 -6.79 -12.46
C ASP A 237 -3.15 -6.15 -12.75
N LEU A 238 -2.45 -6.67 -13.75
CA LEU A 238 -1.14 -6.20 -14.19
C LEU A 238 -1.19 -5.52 -15.57
N TYR A 239 -2.38 -5.18 -16.04
CA TYR A 239 -2.60 -4.45 -17.29
C TYR A 239 -3.11 -3.03 -17.04
N HIS A 240 -2.97 -2.16 -18.03
CA HIS A 240 -3.61 -0.85 -18.03
C HIS A 240 -4.97 -0.92 -18.69
N VAL A 241 -6.00 -0.36 -18.08
CA VAL A 241 -7.38 -0.35 -18.62
C VAL A 241 -7.46 0.33 -19.98
N SER A 242 -6.58 1.30 -20.26
CA SER A 242 -6.46 1.94 -21.58
C SER A 242 -5.86 1.03 -22.66
N GLY A 243 -5.28 -0.11 -22.28
CA GLY A 243 -4.51 -0.98 -23.19
C GLY A 243 -3.17 -0.41 -23.63
N ALA A 244 -2.87 0.85 -23.32
CA ALA A 244 -1.61 1.49 -23.69
C ALA A 244 -0.54 1.24 -22.62
N LEU A 245 0.71 1.08 -23.07
CA LEU A 245 1.85 0.91 -22.19
C LEU A 245 1.72 -0.29 -21.23
N ASN A 246 1.14 -1.40 -21.70
CA ASN A 246 0.94 -2.59 -20.91
C ASN A 246 2.28 -3.11 -20.34
N PRO A 247 2.45 -3.16 -19.01
CA PRO A 247 3.76 -3.41 -18.41
C PRO A 247 4.21 -4.87 -18.47
N VAL A 248 3.28 -5.83 -18.47
CA VAL A 248 3.58 -7.27 -18.29
C VAL A 248 3.13 -8.11 -19.50
N GLY A 249 1.98 -7.78 -20.08
CA GLY A 249 1.43 -8.49 -21.25
C GLY A 249 1.22 -10.00 -21.02
N VAL A 250 1.45 -10.78 -22.06
CA VAL A 250 1.23 -12.24 -22.09
C VAL A 250 2.09 -13.07 -21.11
N TRP A 251 3.01 -12.45 -20.38
CA TRP A 251 3.93 -13.15 -19.50
C TRP A 251 3.39 -13.40 -18.08
N ASP A 252 2.22 -12.87 -17.76
CA ASP A 252 1.51 -13.17 -16.51
C ASP A 252 0.01 -13.30 -16.78
N LEU A 253 -0.62 -14.29 -16.14
CA LEU A 253 -2.07 -14.51 -16.21
C LEU A 253 -2.87 -13.23 -15.85
N MET A 254 -2.37 -12.45 -14.89
CA MET A 254 -3.06 -11.26 -14.38
C MET A 254 -2.92 -10.02 -15.31
N SER A 255 -2.34 -10.21 -16.49
CA SER A 255 -2.28 -9.19 -17.55
C SER A 255 -3.08 -9.65 -18.77
N ASP A 256 -2.46 -10.26 -19.78
CA ASP A 256 -3.15 -10.73 -20.98
C ASP A 256 -3.41 -12.24 -20.87
N ASN A 257 -4.48 -12.65 -20.22
CA ASN A 257 -4.82 -14.04 -20.05
C ASN A 257 -5.17 -14.74 -21.38
N GLN A 258 -4.60 -15.92 -21.59
CA GLN A 258 -4.87 -16.75 -22.77
C GLN A 258 -6.03 -17.72 -22.52
N ILE A 259 -6.65 -18.26 -23.56
CA ILE A 259 -7.72 -19.30 -23.43
C ILE A 259 -7.22 -20.50 -22.61
N THR A 260 -6.01 -20.97 -22.85
CA THR A 260 -5.28 -21.88 -21.97
C THR A 260 -4.34 -21.02 -21.13
N PRO A 261 -4.58 -20.89 -19.82
CA PRO A 261 -3.91 -19.92 -18.99
C PRO A 261 -2.42 -20.19 -18.88
N GLN A 262 -1.63 -19.16 -19.09
CA GLN A 262 -0.18 -19.19 -18.84
C GLN A 262 0.12 -18.98 -17.36
N GLY A 263 1.37 -19.25 -16.97
CA GLY A 263 1.84 -19.05 -15.59
C GLY A 263 1.94 -17.58 -15.21
N MET A 264 1.94 -17.35 -13.91
CA MET A 264 2.25 -16.05 -13.29
C MET A 264 3.77 -15.89 -13.16
N THR A 265 4.25 -14.65 -13.03
CA THR A 265 5.65 -14.38 -12.70
C THR A 265 6.04 -14.97 -11.34
N ALA A 266 7.33 -15.22 -11.12
CA ALA A 266 7.83 -15.67 -9.82
C ALA A 266 7.50 -14.67 -8.71
N TYR A 267 7.50 -13.38 -9.01
CA TYR A 267 7.12 -12.33 -8.06
C TYR A 267 5.64 -12.44 -7.67
N THR A 268 4.73 -12.59 -8.62
CA THR A 268 3.29 -12.79 -8.35
C THR A 268 3.07 -14.04 -7.48
N LYS A 269 3.72 -15.15 -7.82
CA LYS A 269 3.65 -16.39 -7.05
C LYS A 269 4.19 -16.25 -5.61
N MET A 270 5.24 -15.45 -5.42
CA MET A 270 5.83 -15.18 -4.11
C MET A 270 4.99 -14.17 -3.32
N ARG A 271 4.75 -13.01 -3.91
CA ARG A 271 4.19 -11.84 -3.22
C ARG A 271 2.73 -12.04 -2.80
N TYR A 272 1.92 -12.56 -3.73
CA TYR A 272 0.47 -12.67 -3.59
C TYR A 272 0.02 -14.10 -3.29
N CYS A 273 0.42 -15.04 -4.14
CA CYS A 273 -0.02 -16.42 -4.00
C CYS A 273 0.66 -17.19 -2.86
N LYS A 274 1.82 -16.74 -2.37
CA LYS A 274 2.58 -17.40 -1.29
C LYS A 274 2.99 -18.86 -1.61
N TRP A 275 3.14 -19.17 -2.90
CA TRP A 275 3.57 -20.50 -3.35
C TRP A 275 5.10 -20.66 -3.39
N ILE A 276 5.80 -19.55 -3.38
CA ILE A 276 7.26 -19.43 -3.30
C ILE A 276 7.57 -18.62 -2.05
N ASP A 277 8.45 -19.11 -1.19
CA ASP A 277 8.74 -18.45 0.09
C ASP A 277 9.57 -17.18 -0.13
N GLN A 278 10.58 -17.24 -1.03
CA GLN A 278 11.44 -16.11 -1.35
C GLN A 278 12.08 -16.28 -2.72
N ILE A 279 12.45 -15.16 -3.34
CA ILE A 279 13.33 -15.11 -4.52
C ILE A 279 14.72 -14.76 -4.01
N PRO A 280 15.74 -15.66 -4.13
CA PRO A 280 17.08 -15.43 -3.64
C PRO A 280 17.72 -14.21 -4.32
N GLU A 281 18.42 -13.40 -3.53
CA GLU A 281 19.18 -12.27 -4.05
C GLU A 281 20.60 -12.70 -4.46
N ILE A 282 21.01 -12.32 -5.67
CA ILE A 282 22.37 -12.46 -6.16
C ILE A 282 23.06 -11.09 -6.15
N LYS A 283 24.22 -11.02 -5.51
CA LYS A 283 25.01 -9.79 -5.32
C LYS A 283 26.35 -9.86 -6.04
N GLU A 284 26.90 -11.06 -6.11
CA GLU A 284 28.24 -11.29 -6.66
C GLU A 284 28.16 -11.48 -8.17
N ALA A 285 29.15 -10.93 -8.88
CA ALA A 285 29.37 -11.24 -10.28
C ALA A 285 29.65 -12.74 -10.46
N GLY A 286 29.08 -13.35 -11.48
CA GLY A 286 29.26 -14.77 -11.72
C GLY A 286 28.19 -15.40 -12.59
N THR A 287 28.35 -16.68 -12.87
CA THR A 287 27.38 -17.43 -13.68
C THR A 287 26.35 -18.13 -12.81
N TYR A 288 25.10 -17.92 -13.16
CA TYR A 288 23.93 -18.47 -12.47
C TYR A 288 23.12 -19.34 -13.43
N THR A 289 22.43 -20.32 -12.87
CA THR A 289 21.54 -21.23 -13.63
C THR A 289 20.17 -21.24 -13.06
N LEU A 290 19.16 -21.27 -13.93
CA LEU A 290 17.72 -21.30 -13.56
C LEU A 290 17.04 -22.53 -14.13
N ASN A 291 16.16 -23.13 -13.31
CA ASN A 291 15.16 -24.10 -13.71
C ASN A 291 13.93 -23.39 -14.30
N PRO A 292 13.13 -24.04 -15.15
CA PRO A 292 11.90 -23.48 -15.66
C PRO A 292 10.91 -23.14 -14.52
N LEU A 293 10.30 -21.96 -14.59
CA LEU A 293 9.28 -21.55 -13.62
C LEU A 293 8.02 -22.42 -13.67
N SER A 294 7.70 -23.00 -14.82
CA SER A 294 6.61 -23.97 -15.05
C SER A 294 6.95 -25.41 -14.62
N GLY A 295 8.14 -25.65 -14.11
CA GLY A 295 8.58 -26.96 -13.64
C GLY A 295 7.96 -27.42 -12.34
N THR A 296 8.45 -28.53 -11.81
CA THR A 296 7.91 -29.16 -10.57
C THR A 296 8.65 -28.75 -9.30
N THR A 297 9.76 -28.01 -9.43
CA THR A 297 10.58 -27.53 -8.31
C THR A 297 10.46 -26.02 -8.13
N THR A 298 10.63 -25.56 -6.90
CA THR A 298 10.78 -24.13 -6.56
C THR A 298 12.26 -23.72 -6.38
N ASP A 299 13.19 -24.67 -6.57
CA ASP A 299 14.63 -24.39 -6.45
C ASP A 299 15.15 -23.69 -7.71
N LYS A 300 15.87 -22.59 -7.52
CA LYS A 300 16.54 -21.82 -8.60
C LYS A 300 15.64 -21.52 -9.80
N ILE A 301 14.43 -21.06 -9.56
CA ILE A 301 13.47 -20.68 -10.61
C ILE A 301 13.50 -19.19 -10.93
N ALA A 302 14.04 -18.39 -10.02
CA ALA A 302 14.23 -16.95 -10.19
C ALA A 302 15.34 -16.43 -9.27
N TYR A 303 15.95 -15.33 -9.66
CA TYR A 303 16.88 -14.55 -8.82
C TYR A 303 16.49 -13.09 -8.79
N LYS A 304 16.76 -12.44 -7.65
CA LYS A 304 16.61 -11.01 -7.44
C LYS A 304 17.98 -10.32 -7.58
N ILE A 305 18.01 -9.20 -8.30
CA ILE A 305 19.15 -8.29 -8.40
C ILE A 305 18.68 -6.95 -7.84
N LYS A 306 19.31 -6.50 -6.73
CA LYS A 306 18.98 -5.22 -6.10
C LYS A 306 20.20 -4.31 -6.12
N PRO A 307 20.30 -3.35 -7.07
CA PRO A 307 21.34 -2.34 -7.03
C PRO A 307 21.28 -1.49 -5.77
N ILE A 308 22.42 -1.10 -5.26
CA ILE A 308 22.53 -0.26 -4.06
C ILE A 308 21.90 1.11 -4.32
N GLY A 309 21.20 1.67 -3.33
CA GLY A 309 20.64 3.02 -3.39
C GLY A 309 19.27 3.13 -4.06
N SER A 310 18.58 2.01 -4.26
CA SER A 310 17.19 1.99 -4.73
C SER A 310 16.35 0.98 -3.96
N ASP A 311 15.08 1.29 -3.73
CA ASP A 311 14.10 0.31 -3.25
C ASP A 311 13.59 -0.58 -4.38
N GLU A 312 13.70 -0.11 -5.63
CA GLU A 312 13.38 -0.91 -6.80
C GLU A 312 14.44 -1.99 -6.99
N TYR A 313 14.01 -3.14 -7.48
CA TYR A 313 14.89 -4.26 -7.79
C TYR A 313 14.43 -4.99 -9.05
N PHE A 314 15.25 -5.91 -9.51
CA PHE A 314 15.02 -6.64 -10.74
C PHE A 314 14.91 -8.13 -10.43
N VAL A 315 14.08 -8.82 -11.18
CA VAL A 315 13.95 -10.27 -11.11
C VAL A 315 14.27 -10.87 -12.46
N VAL A 316 14.97 -11.99 -12.42
CA VAL A 316 15.32 -12.81 -13.58
C VAL A 316 14.72 -14.19 -13.35
N GLU A 317 13.87 -14.67 -14.26
CA GLU A 317 13.24 -15.99 -14.22
C GLU A 317 13.35 -16.70 -15.56
N TYR A 318 13.29 -18.02 -15.55
CA TYR A 318 13.28 -18.80 -16.79
C TYR A 318 11.88 -19.25 -17.15
N ARG A 319 11.40 -18.78 -18.30
CA ARG A 319 10.14 -19.24 -18.90
C ARG A 319 10.44 -20.21 -20.04
N LYS A 320 9.92 -21.43 -19.96
CA LYS A 320 10.06 -22.47 -20.97
C LYS A 320 8.70 -22.83 -21.53
N LYS A 321 8.60 -22.97 -22.84
CA LYS A 321 7.34 -23.35 -23.52
C LYS A 321 6.95 -24.79 -23.20
N GLU A 322 6.59 -25.05 -21.96
CA GLU A 322 6.10 -26.32 -21.45
C GLU A 322 5.07 -26.10 -20.33
N GLY A 323 4.28 -27.14 -20.04
CA GLY A 323 3.23 -27.06 -19.02
C GLY A 323 2.27 -25.91 -19.27
N CYS A 324 1.98 -25.11 -18.26
CA CYS A 324 1.11 -23.94 -18.40
C CYS A 324 1.71 -22.86 -19.32
N ASP A 325 3.02 -22.86 -19.55
CA ASP A 325 3.72 -21.89 -20.39
C ASP A 325 3.88 -22.34 -21.87
N ALA A 326 3.27 -23.45 -22.27
CA ALA A 326 3.44 -24.02 -23.61
C ALA A 326 3.07 -23.05 -24.74
N ASN A 327 2.12 -22.14 -24.50
CA ASN A 327 1.63 -21.17 -25.47
C ASN A 327 2.32 -19.80 -25.40
N LEU A 328 3.32 -19.61 -24.57
CA LEU A 328 4.10 -18.36 -24.52
C LEU A 328 4.76 -18.06 -25.87
N PRO A 329 5.06 -16.79 -26.19
CA PRO A 329 5.69 -16.42 -27.47
C PRO A 329 7.02 -17.13 -27.70
N ALA A 330 7.88 -17.22 -26.67
CA ALA A 330 9.18 -17.82 -26.74
C ALA A 330 9.61 -18.42 -25.41
N SER A 331 10.62 -19.31 -25.40
CA SER A 331 11.37 -19.69 -24.21
C SER A 331 12.55 -18.73 -24.02
N GLY A 332 12.96 -18.47 -22.76
CA GLY A 332 14.10 -17.63 -22.42
C GLY A 332 14.01 -17.03 -21.03
N LEU A 333 15.00 -16.26 -20.65
CA LEU A 333 14.94 -15.44 -19.45
C LEU A 333 13.92 -14.32 -19.66
N ILE A 334 13.09 -14.12 -18.68
CA ILE A 334 12.27 -12.91 -18.52
C ILE A 334 12.91 -12.08 -17.42
N ILE A 335 13.20 -10.83 -17.75
CA ILE A 335 13.84 -9.88 -16.84
C ILE A 335 12.84 -8.74 -16.61
N TYR A 336 12.56 -8.45 -15.36
CA TYR A 336 11.59 -7.40 -15.03
C TYR A 336 11.98 -6.63 -13.78
N ARG A 337 11.54 -5.36 -13.76
CA ARG A 337 11.66 -4.45 -12.64
C ARG A 337 10.50 -4.64 -11.69
N ILE A 338 10.80 -4.58 -10.40
CA ILE A 338 9.82 -4.47 -9.32
C ILE A 338 9.95 -3.10 -8.67
N CYS A 339 8.84 -2.41 -8.55
CA CYS A 339 8.71 -1.15 -7.83
C CYS A 339 7.80 -1.36 -6.60
N PRO A 340 8.35 -1.64 -5.40
CA PRO A 340 7.58 -2.13 -4.24
C PRO A 340 6.58 -1.12 -3.68
N GLN A 341 6.74 0.16 -4.01
CA GLN A 341 5.83 1.24 -3.58
C GLN A 341 4.49 1.24 -4.33
N TYR A 342 4.37 0.46 -5.42
CA TYR A 342 3.17 0.34 -6.22
C TYR A 342 2.56 -1.04 -6.10
N THR A 343 1.29 -1.14 -6.48
CA THR A 343 0.52 -2.37 -6.43
C THR A 343 -0.23 -2.55 -7.74
N GLY A 344 0.00 -3.68 -8.42
CA GLY A 344 -0.63 -3.99 -9.71
C GLY A 344 -0.21 -3.08 -10.85
N GLY A 345 -0.97 -3.09 -11.94
CA GLY A 345 -0.72 -2.32 -13.17
C GLY A 345 -1.79 -1.28 -13.49
N ASN A 346 -2.91 -1.28 -12.79
CA ASN A 346 -4.06 -0.41 -13.05
C ASN A 346 -3.99 0.96 -12.36
N VAL A 347 -2.94 1.23 -11.61
CA VAL A 347 -2.86 2.37 -10.69
C VAL A 347 -2.79 3.70 -11.42
N ASN A 348 -2.39 3.73 -12.71
CA ASN A 348 -2.30 4.93 -13.52
C ASN A 348 -3.17 4.89 -14.75
N TYR A 349 -4.34 5.43 -14.59
CA TYR A 349 -5.34 5.50 -15.63
C TYR A 349 -5.06 6.54 -16.74
N ASN A 350 -4.19 7.51 -16.50
CA ASN A 350 -4.02 8.67 -17.39
C ASN A 350 -2.85 8.58 -18.38
N GLY A 351 -2.19 7.44 -18.49
CA GLY A 351 -1.24 7.14 -19.55
C GLY A 351 0.07 7.93 -19.58
N THR A 352 0.35 8.78 -18.60
CA THR A 352 1.51 9.68 -18.63
C THR A 352 2.66 9.27 -17.71
N THR A 353 2.42 8.40 -16.74
CA THR A 353 3.47 7.94 -15.82
C THR A 353 3.26 6.46 -15.52
N ARG A 354 4.23 5.61 -15.82
CA ARG A 354 4.18 4.20 -15.47
C ARG A 354 4.50 4.03 -14.00
N LEU A 355 3.45 3.83 -13.22
CA LEU A 355 3.53 3.46 -11.81
C LEU A 355 3.19 1.98 -11.64
N ASP A 356 3.86 1.13 -12.39
CA ASP A 356 3.62 -0.30 -12.41
C ASP A 356 4.48 -0.99 -11.34
N GLU A 357 3.87 -1.87 -10.58
CA GLU A 357 4.59 -2.72 -9.63
C GLU A 357 5.60 -3.63 -10.34
N GLN A 358 5.21 -4.17 -11.50
CA GLN A 358 6.03 -5.03 -12.34
C GLN A 358 6.17 -4.42 -13.74
N TYR A 359 7.37 -4.46 -14.32
CA TYR A 359 7.62 -4.07 -15.69
C TYR A 359 8.58 -5.04 -16.36
N ILE A 360 8.14 -5.73 -17.40
CA ILE A 360 8.96 -6.68 -18.18
C ILE A 360 9.73 -5.94 -19.26
N PHE A 361 11.06 -6.11 -19.27
CA PHE A 361 11.95 -5.53 -20.28
C PHE A 361 11.78 -6.20 -21.63
N ARG A 362 11.80 -5.39 -22.69
CA ARG A 362 11.52 -5.82 -24.06
C ARG A 362 12.11 -4.87 -25.09
N PRO A 363 12.33 -5.32 -26.34
CA PRO A 363 12.81 -4.42 -27.40
C PRO A 363 11.92 -3.20 -27.60
N GLY A 364 12.56 -2.02 -27.67
CA GLY A 364 11.87 -0.73 -27.87
C GLY A 364 10.99 -0.26 -26.70
N GLY A 365 10.96 -1.01 -25.57
CA GLY A 365 10.24 -0.61 -24.37
C GLY A 365 11.00 0.44 -23.56
N THR A 366 10.29 1.49 -23.13
CA THR A 366 10.79 2.55 -22.24
C THR A 366 9.71 2.93 -21.24
N VAL A 367 9.96 3.92 -20.39
CA VAL A 367 8.91 4.47 -19.51
C VAL A 367 7.75 5.13 -20.26
N THR A 368 7.89 5.41 -21.54
CA THR A 368 6.87 6.09 -22.38
C THR A 368 6.52 5.35 -23.67
N ALA A 369 7.20 4.25 -23.99
CA ALA A 369 6.96 3.46 -25.20
C ALA A 369 6.70 1.99 -24.84
N ASP A 370 5.70 1.40 -25.53
CA ASP A 370 5.32 -0.01 -25.30
C ASP A 370 6.43 -0.99 -25.65
N GLY A 371 7.11 -0.78 -26.77
CA GLY A 371 7.99 -1.81 -27.31
C GLY A 371 7.24 -3.07 -27.74
N ASP A 372 7.96 -4.15 -27.97
CA ASP A 372 7.40 -5.44 -28.39
C ASP A 372 7.47 -6.47 -27.25
N ILE A 373 6.40 -6.55 -26.46
CA ILE A 373 6.31 -7.45 -25.30
C ILE A 373 6.38 -8.94 -25.69
N SER A 374 5.98 -9.29 -26.92
CA SER A 374 6.06 -10.67 -27.42
C SER A 374 7.51 -11.15 -27.58
N LYS A 375 8.46 -10.21 -27.69
CA LYS A 375 9.89 -10.46 -27.79
C LYS A 375 10.67 -10.25 -26.49
N ALA A 376 10.02 -10.32 -25.34
CA ALA A 376 10.69 -10.09 -24.05
C ALA A 376 11.64 -11.21 -23.60
N ALA A 377 11.57 -12.40 -24.18
CA ALA A 377 12.42 -13.52 -23.78
C ALA A 377 13.86 -13.37 -24.28
N PHE A 378 14.82 -13.43 -23.35
CA PHE A 378 16.26 -13.35 -23.63
C PHE A 378 16.86 -14.75 -23.68
N SER A 379 17.57 -15.07 -24.76
CA SER A 379 18.42 -16.25 -24.93
C SER A 379 19.25 -16.09 -26.20
N ILE A 380 20.28 -16.92 -26.37
CA ILE A 380 21.00 -16.98 -27.63
C ILE A 380 20.09 -17.43 -28.76
N ASP A 381 19.10 -18.32 -28.48
CA ASP A 381 18.16 -18.85 -29.48
C ASP A 381 17.24 -17.72 -30.02
N ASN A 382 16.96 -16.72 -29.20
CA ASN A 382 16.16 -15.54 -29.56
C ASN A 382 17.01 -14.38 -30.11
N GLY A 383 18.34 -14.60 -30.31
CA GLY A 383 19.28 -13.56 -30.73
C GLY A 383 19.53 -12.47 -29.70
N ARG A 384 19.25 -12.73 -28.42
CA ARG A 384 19.42 -11.79 -27.31
C ARG A 384 20.17 -12.44 -26.14
N PRO A 385 21.51 -12.59 -26.30
CA PRO A 385 22.35 -13.24 -25.29
C PRO A 385 22.77 -12.27 -24.16
N SER A 386 22.32 -11.02 -24.15
CA SER A 386 22.71 -10.02 -23.16
C SER A 386 21.59 -9.02 -22.86
N PHE A 387 21.71 -8.38 -21.70
CA PHE A 387 20.81 -7.33 -21.20
C PHE A 387 21.63 -6.32 -20.39
N GLY A 388 21.45 -5.01 -20.63
CA GLY A 388 22.25 -3.96 -20.00
C GLY A 388 23.65 -3.78 -20.61
N GLY A 389 24.45 -2.89 -20.07
CA GLY A 389 25.75 -2.55 -20.62
C GLY A 389 25.66 -2.05 -22.07
N ASP A 390 26.33 -2.72 -22.99
CA ASP A 390 26.32 -2.37 -24.42
C ASP A 390 25.16 -3.00 -25.21
N ALA A 391 24.24 -3.73 -24.53
CA ALA A 391 23.09 -4.33 -25.17
C ALA A 391 22.06 -3.27 -25.56
N ASP A 392 21.22 -3.57 -26.58
CA ASP A 392 20.15 -2.69 -27.04
C ASP A 392 19.07 -2.45 -25.98
N ILE A 393 18.87 -3.42 -25.07
CA ILE A 393 17.89 -3.33 -24.01
C ILE A 393 18.62 -3.16 -22.69
N ARG A 394 18.36 -2.05 -22.01
CA ARG A 394 19.04 -1.67 -20.76
C ARG A 394 18.06 -1.68 -19.58
N PRO A 395 18.53 -2.03 -18.38
CA PRO A 395 17.74 -1.90 -17.18
C PRO A 395 17.49 -0.41 -16.85
N PHE A 396 16.27 -0.08 -16.45
CA PHE A 396 15.93 1.26 -15.97
C PHE A 396 14.95 1.21 -14.80
N TYR A 397 15.04 2.19 -13.92
CA TYR A 397 14.12 2.42 -12.82
C TYR A 397 12.80 3.05 -13.31
N SER A 398 11.81 3.15 -12.42
CA SER A 398 10.50 3.74 -12.75
C SER A 398 10.59 5.21 -13.18
N ASP A 399 11.62 5.94 -12.74
CA ASP A 399 11.93 7.32 -13.16
C ASP A 399 12.65 7.40 -14.53
N GLY A 400 12.94 6.26 -15.15
CA GLY A 400 13.61 6.16 -16.45
C GLY A 400 15.13 6.20 -16.40
N LYS A 401 15.74 6.37 -15.23
CA LYS A 401 17.21 6.30 -15.11
C LYS A 401 17.71 4.88 -15.28
N GLU A 402 18.87 4.73 -15.89
CA GLU A 402 19.49 3.42 -16.09
C GLU A 402 19.93 2.82 -14.75
N ALA A 403 19.68 1.52 -14.56
CA ALA A 403 20.14 0.78 -13.40
C ALA A 403 21.53 0.16 -13.67
N PRO A 404 22.45 0.17 -12.68
CA PRO A 404 23.84 -0.10 -12.91
C PRO A 404 24.19 -1.60 -12.87
N PHE A 405 23.54 -2.42 -13.72
CA PHE A 405 23.91 -3.84 -13.86
C PHE A 405 23.71 -4.34 -15.29
N ALA A 406 24.42 -5.42 -15.61
CA ALA A 406 24.27 -6.08 -16.87
C ALA A 406 24.32 -7.62 -16.72
N ILE A 407 23.67 -8.29 -17.64
CA ILE A 407 23.64 -9.75 -17.76
C ILE A 407 24.19 -10.09 -19.14
N THR A 408 25.15 -11.01 -19.20
CA THR A 408 25.76 -11.50 -20.44
C THR A 408 25.69 -13.02 -20.51
N ASP A 409 26.15 -13.58 -21.62
CA ASP A 409 26.30 -15.03 -21.83
C ASP A 409 25.04 -15.83 -21.53
N ILE A 410 23.88 -15.25 -21.88
CA ILE A 410 22.62 -15.96 -21.71
C ILE A 410 22.61 -17.15 -22.70
N SER A 411 22.55 -18.35 -22.15
CA SER A 411 22.66 -19.58 -22.92
C SER A 411 21.45 -19.87 -23.82
N SER A 412 21.53 -20.97 -24.59
CA SER A 412 20.35 -21.60 -25.22
C SER A 412 19.37 -22.10 -24.17
N CYS A 413 18.09 -22.19 -24.59
CA CYS A 413 17.02 -22.76 -23.79
C CYS A 413 17.12 -24.28 -23.76
N GLY A 414 17.32 -24.85 -22.58
CA GLY A 414 17.42 -26.31 -22.37
C GLY A 414 16.57 -26.76 -21.19
N GLU A 415 16.97 -27.83 -20.50
CA GLU A 415 16.41 -28.21 -19.22
C GLU A 415 16.58 -27.07 -18.20
N THR A 416 17.67 -26.33 -18.30
CA THR A 416 17.98 -25.14 -17.56
C THR A 416 18.44 -24.05 -18.51
N ILE A 417 18.52 -22.82 -18.04
CA ILE A 417 19.17 -21.70 -18.73
C ILE A 417 20.22 -21.08 -17.80
N SER A 418 21.34 -20.67 -18.35
CA SER A 418 22.38 -19.97 -17.58
C SER A 418 22.59 -18.55 -18.10
N PHE A 419 23.13 -17.70 -17.23
CA PHE A 419 23.52 -16.33 -17.54
C PHE A 419 24.66 -15.87 -16.62
N THR A 420 25.42 -14.87 -17.02
CA THR A 420 26.48 -14.24 -16.22
C THR A 420 26.03 -12.85 -15.76
N LEU A 421 25.96 -12.64 -14.43
CA LEU A 421 25.80 -11.31 -13.85
C LEU A 421 27.15 -10.59 -13.88
N GLN A 422 27.20 -9.43 -14.49
CA GLN A 422 28.39 -8.57 -14.49
C GLN A 422 28.52 -7.82 -13.15
N PRO A 423 29.74 -7.37 -12.77
CA PRO A 423 29.91 -6.57 -11.57
C PRO A 423 28.97 -5.35 -11.56
N ILE A 424 28.28 -5.16 -10.46
CA ILE A 424 27.40 -3.99 -10.28
C ILE A 424 28.29 -2.82 -9.83
N THR A 425 28.39 -1.79 -10.65
CA THR A 425 29.11 -0.56 -10.31
C THR A 425 28.11 0.54 -9.99
N VAL A 426 28.20 1.12 -8.81
CA VAL A 426 27.35 2.22 -8.38
C VAL A 426 28.18 3.47 -8.21
N SER A 427 27.84 4.53 -8.95
CA SER A 427 28.41 5.85 -8.71
C SER A 427 28.08 6.34 -7.31
N LEU A 428 28.94 7.22 -6.79
CA LEU A 428 28.80 7.74 -5.44
C LEU A 428 27.47 8.49 -5.24
N LYS A 429 26.73 8.08 -4.23
CA LYS A 429 25.47 8.73 -3.82
C LYS A 429 25.36 8.68 -2.29
N VAL A 430 24.67 9.64 -1.71
CA VAL A 430 24.24 9.62 -0.30
C VAL A 430 22.74 9.75 -0.23
N ASP A 431 22.11 9.23 0.83
CA ASP A 431 20.67 9.32 1.05
C ASP A 431 20.23 10.73 1.46
N ASN A 432 21.13 11.45 2.18
CA ASN A 432 20.88 12.82 2.61
C ASN A 432 22.18 13.64 2.54
N ASN A 433 22.18 14.71 1.80
CA ASN A 433 23.30 15.63 1.70
C ASN A 433 23.10 16.96 2.46
N ASN A 434 21.99 17.10 3.20
CA ASN A 434 21.68 18.30 3.99
C ASN A 434 21.16 17.89 5.38
N VAL A 435 22.08 17.66 6.31
CA VAL A 435 21.82 17.08 7.62
C VAL A 435 21.57 18.16 8.64
N ALA A 436 20.35 18.31 9.15
CA ALA A 436 20.03 19.21 10.26
C ALA A 436 20.17 18.48 11.59
N MET A 437 20.87 19.11 12.56
CA MET A 437 21.08 18.58 13.90
C MET A 437 20.65 19.61 14.95
N PRO A 438 20.18 19.17 16.15
CA PRO A 438 19.85 20.09 17.24
C PRO A 438 21.00 20.96 17.68
N GLY A 439 20.70 22.05 18.37
CA GLY A 439 21.68 22.99 18.94
C GLY A 439 22.51 22.44 20.10
N PHE A 440 22.28 21.21 20.55
CA PHE A 440 22.94 20.62 21.73
C PHE A 440 24.17 19.82 21.37
N ALA A 441 25.05 19.64 22.34
CA ALA A 441 26.13 18.65 22.29
C ALA A 441 25.57 17.23 22.28
N ASP A 442 26.39 16.29 21.83
CA ASP A 442 26.11 14.84 21.83
C ASP A 442 24.89 14.39 21.00
N CYS A 443 24.37 15.28 20.15
CA CYS A 443 23.37 14.91 19.15
C CYS A 443 24.05 14.24 17.97
N SER A 444 23.45 13.18 17.40
CA SER A 444 24.01 12.48 16.24
C SER A 444 22.99 12.29 15.12
N ALA A 445 23.53 12.23 13.89
CA ALA A 445 22.78 11.88 12.69
C ALA A 445 23.65 11.01 11.79
N THR A 446 23.05 10.10 11.04
CA THR A 446 23.74 9.22 10.09
C THR A 446 23.35 9.54 8.67
N VAL A 447 24.30 9.41 7.75
CA VAL A 447 24.12 9.54 6.31
C VAL A 447 24.61 8.25 5.66
N LYS A 448 23.77 7.60 4.90
CA LYS A 448 24.10 6.37 4.21
C LYS A 448 24.85 6.66 2.92
N VAL A 449 25.95 5.95 2.70
CA VAL A 449 26.78 6.07 1.49
C VAL A 449 26.52 4.90 0.58
N TYR A 450 26.21 5.19 -0.66
CA TYR A 450 25.98 4.21 -1.70
C TYR A 450 27.09 4.31 -2.74
N THR A 451 27.99 3.36 -2.76
CA THR A 451 29.04 3.22 -3.77
C THR A 451 29.63 1.81 -3.71
N THR A 452 30.15 1.33 -4.82
CA THR A 452 30.92 0.08 -4.88
C THR A 452 32.44 0.29 -4.78
N GLU A 453 32.86 1.57 -4.73
CA GLU A 453 34.29 1.94 -4.62
C GLU A 453 34.70 2.24 -3.17
N GLU A 454 35.99 2.11 -2.89
CA GLU A 454 36.54 2.69 -1.67
C GLU A 454 36.41 4.21 -1.70
N TYR A 455 36.00 4.77 -0.59
CA TYR A 455 35.83 6.22 -0.44
C TYR A 455 36.50 6.77 0.81
N SER A 456 36.75 8.06 0.81
CA SER A 456 37.27 8.82 1.93
C SER A 456 36.39 10.01 2.23
N ILE A 457 36.43 10.46 3.49
CA ILE A 457 35.73 11.66 3.93
C ILE A 457 36.77 12.78 4.05
N ILE A 458 36.59 13.82 3.24
CA ILE A 458 37.46 14.99 3.27
C ILE A 458 36.80 16.01 4.19
N ALA A 459 37.50 16.33 5.29
CA ALA A 459 37.06 17.33 6.23
C ALA A 459 37.11 18.75 5.59
N PRO A 460 36.22 19.65 6.03
CA PRO A 460 36.22 21.04 5.51
C PRO A 460 37.55 21.78 5.80
N THR A 461 37.93 22.67 4.90
CA THR A 461 39.08 23.58 5.06
C THR A 461 38.92 24.53 6.24
N VAL A 462 37.67 24.81 6.67
CA VAL A 462 37.36 25.49 7.93
C VAL A 462 36.95 24.42 8.92
N THR A 463 37.75 24.16 9.91
CA THR A 463 37.56 23.10 10.91
C THR A 463 36.21 23.26 11.60
N ALA A 464 35.32 22.32 11.39
CA ALA A 464 34.08 22.18 12.17
C ALA A 464 34.43 21.51 13.52
N GLU A 465 35.16 22.27 14.40
CA GLU A 465 35.61 21.74 15.71
C GLU A 465 34.46 21.25 16.62
N TRP A 466 33.29 21.73 16.33
CA TRP A 466 32.06 21.36 17.01
C TRP A 466 31.43 20.02 16.58
N LEU A 467 32.05 19.28 15.62
CA LEU A 467 31.57 18.03 15.05
C LEU A 467 32.64 16.93 15.14
N THR A 468 32.20 15.69 15.39
CA THR A 468 32.92 14.45 15.08
C THR A 468 32.27 13.78 13.88
N VAL A 469 33.08 13.09 13.10
CA VAL A 469 32.67 12.32 11.93
C VAL A 469 33.33 10.95 12.02
N GLU A 470 32.52 9.90 11.92
CA GLU A 470 32.99 8.52 11.94
C GLU A 470 32.28 7.69 10.87
N THR A 471 32.94 6.72 10.30
CA THR A 471 32.31 5.74 9.41
C THR A 471 31.81 4.56 10.24
N VAL A 472 30.55 4.23 10.11
CA VAL A 472 29.88 3.11 10.78
C VAL A 472 29.49 2.09 9.73
N LYS A 473 29.84 0.83 9.92
CA LYS A 473 29.41 -0.26 9.02
C LYS A 473 28.11 -0.86 9.51
N GLU A 474 27.10 -0.82 8.67
CA GLU A 474 25.81 -1.45 8.89
C GLU A 474 25.60 -2.65 7.95
N ALA A 475 24.63 -3.49 8.25
CA ALA A 475 24.36 -4.71 7.49
C ALA A 475 23.99 -4.46 6.01
N ASP A 476 23.47 -3.27 5.72
CA ASP A 476 22.95 -2.85 4.42
C ASP A 476 23.74 -1.69 3.77
N GLY A 477 24.96 -1.42 4.26
CA GLY A 477 25.88 -0.43 3.69
C GLY A 477 26.61 0.40 4.75
N ASP A 478 27.60 1.17 4.29
CA ASP A 478 28.37 2.06 5.15
C ASP A 478 27.59 3.34 5.43
N CYS A 479 27.65 3.82 6.68
CA CYS A 479 27.07 5.08 7.10
C CYS A 479 28.14 6.04 7.61
N ILE A 480 27.96 7.32 7.37
CA ILE A 480 28.73 8.39 8.01
C ILE A 480 27.91 8.93 9.16
N LYS A 481 28.44 8.82 10.37
CA LYS A 481 27.82 9.35 11.57
C LYS A 481 28.47 10.67 11.94
N PHE A 482 27.64 11.70 12.07
CA PHE A 482 28.02 13.01 12.55
C PHE A 482 27.54 13.14 14.00
N THR A 483 28.39 13.65 14.90
CA THR A 483 28.03 13.90 16.30
C THR A 483 28.49 15.27 16.73
N THR A 484 27.59 16.07 17.30
CA THR A 484 27.91 17.41 17.84
C THR A 484 28.70 17.30 19.15
N LYS A 485 29.78 18.09 19.31
CA LYS A 485 30.61 18.09 20.53
C LYS A 485 30.27 19.21 21.51
N THR A 486 29.66 20.29 21.02
CA THR A 486 29.35 21.45 21.81
C THR A 486 27.98 22.02 21.44
N ASP A 487 27.30 22.61 22.41
CA ASP A 487 26.10 23.39 22.19
C ASP A 487 26.35 24.52 21.20
N ASN A 488 25.34 24.83 20.40
CA ASN A 488 25.31 26.04 19.60
C ASN A 488 24.53 27.13 20.33
N ASP A 489 25.18 27.81 21.27
CA ASP A 489 24.57 28.89 22.03
C ASP A 489 24.52 30.21 21.24
N THR A 490 24.94 30.22 19.95
CA THR A 490 24.80 31.38 19.08
C THR A 490 23.37 31.50 18.54
N PRO A 491 22.90 32.70 18.21
CA PRO A 491 21.56 32.88 17.65
C PRO A 491 21.44 32.41 16.19
N GLN A 492 22.50 31.86 15.62
CA GLN A 492 22.57 31.44 14.22
C GLN A 492 22.97 30.00 14.09
N ASP A 493 22.42 29.34 13.09
CA ASP A 493 22.83 27.97 12.71
C ASP A 493 24.28 27.96 12.27
N ARG A 494 25.05 26.97 12.70
CA ARG A 494 26.42 26.79 12.22
C ARG A 494 26.48 25.59 11.26
N LYS A 495 27.33 25.70 10.21
CA LYS A 495 27.38 24.74 9.12
C LYS A 495 28.77 24.14 8.97
N GLY A 496 28.82 22.87 8.69
CA GLY A 496 30.04 22.15 8.29
C GLY A 496 29.82 21.44 6.97
N TYR A 497 30.81 21.51 6.07
CA TYR A 497 30.71 20.87 4.75
C TYR A 497 31.76 19.76 4.68
N PHE A 498 31.32 18.55 4.38
CA PHE A 498 32.16 17.36 4.24
C PHE A 498 32.02 16.83 2.83
N THR A 499 33.14 16.45 2.22
CA THR A 499 33.11 15.85 0.89
C THR A 499 33.42 14.36 1.02
N VAL A 500 32.53 13.52 0.53
CA VAL A 500 32.78 12.10 0.31
C VAL A 500 33.35 11.96 -1.08
N GLN A 501 34.57 11.37 -1.20
CA GLN A 501 35.29 11.21 -2.47
C GLN A 501 35.64 9.75 -2.67
N THR A 502 35.26 9.19 -3.82
CA THR A 502 35.70 7.84 -4.23
C THR A 502 37.13 7.82 -4.72
N LYS A 503 37.71 6.63 -4.84
CA LYS A 503 39.03 6.43 -5.36
C LYS A 503 39.14 6.85 -6.84
N SER A 504 38.08 6.77 -7.61
CA SER A 504 38.04 7.28 -9.00
C SER A 504 37.92 8.79 -9.09
N GLY A 505 37.62 9.50 -7.97
CA GLY A 505 37.54 10.96 -7.90
C GLY A 505 36.12 11.50 -8.01
N GLU A 506 35.06 10.67 -7.94
CA GLU A 506 33.70 11.15 -7.79
C GLU A 506 33.52 11.77 -6.40
N GLU A 507 32.76 12.88 -6.31
CA GLU A 507 32.55 13.65 -5.08
C GLU A 507 31.08 13.92 -4.80
N VAL A 508 30.70 13.80 -3.53
CA VAL A 508 29.40 14.29 -3.01
C VAL A 508 29.67 15.11 -1.76
N GLN A 509 29.16 16.32 -1.73
CA GLN A 509 29.27 17.21 -0.57
C GLN A 509 28.04 17.03 0.36
N ILE A 510 28.29 16.87 1.66
CA ILE A 510 27.31 16.81 2.71
C ILE A 510 27.41 18.11 3.53
N CYS A 511 26.31 18.85 3.64
CA CYS A 511 26.17 20.00 4.52
C CYS A 511 25.56 19.54 5.84
N VAL A 512 26.30 19.70 6.94
CA VAL A 512 25.78 19.43 8.29
C VAL A 512 25.50 20.76 8.97
N ILE A 513 24.26 20.93 9.43
CA ILE A 513 23.76 22.16 10.06
C ILE A 513 23.45 21.86 11.52
N GLN A 514 24.20 22.46 12.45
CA GLN A 514 23.74 22.49 13.84
C GLN A 514 22.90 23.73 14.09
N LYS A 515 21.66 23.50 14.42
CA LYS A 515 20.69 24.56 14.74
C LYS A 515 21.15 25.39 15.95
N SER A 516 20.64 26.56 16.09
CA SER A 516 20.68 27.28 17.34
C SER A 516 19.95 26.49 18.45
N LYS A 517 20.40 26.58 19.71
CA LYS A 517 19.88 25.80 20.82
C LYS A 517 18.42 26.15 21.15
N SER A 518 17.51 25.34 20.63
CA SER A 518 16.05 25.55 20.77
C SER A 518 15.27 24.28 21.18
N VAL A 519 15.95 23.14 21.32
CA VAL A 519 15.33 21.86 21.74
C VAL A 519 15.84 21.46 23.12
N THR A 520 14.94 21.20 24.06
CA THR A 520 15.30 20.60 25.35
C THR A 520 15.31 19.07 25.26
N ALA A 521 16.24 18.42 25.98
CA ALA A 521 16.20 16.99 26.14
C ALA A 521 14.91 16.56 26.92
N PRO A 522 14.39 15.33 26.72
CA PRO A 522 13.41 14.76 27.63
C PRO A 522 13.94 14.83 29.07
N SER A 523 13.07 15.09 30.03
CA SER A 523 13.47 15.28 31.42
C SER A 523 12.61 14.48 32.38
N ALA A 524 13.04 14.41 33.63
CA ALA A 524 12.32 13.70 34.70
C ALA A 524 11.99 12.24 34.31
N LEU A 525 12.90 11.56 33.60
CA LEU A 525 12.75 10.15 33.32
C LEU A 525 12.65 9.36 34.65
N LYS A 526 11.63 8.54 34.76
CA LYS A 526 11.37 7.62 35.86
C LYS A 526 11.23 6.21 35.33
N ALA A 527 11.61 5.23 36.10
CA ALA A 527 11.45 3.82 35.78
C ALA A 527 10.83 3.12 36.98
N GLU A 528 9.80 2.32 36.74
CA GLU A 528 9.11 1.53 37.77
C GLU A 528 9.12 0.05 37.37
N LEU A 529 9.67 -0.82 38.24
CA LEU A 529 9.68 -2.26 38.02
C LEU A 529 8.36 -2.88 38.52
N THR A 530 7.64 -3.52 37.57
CA THR A 530 6.40 -4.26 37.88
C THR A 530 6.54 -5.70 37.41
N GLY A 531 6.74 -6.65 38.32
CA GLY A 531 7.06 -8.01 37.91
C GLY A 531 8.38 -8.08 37.15
N ASN A 532 8.34 -8.51 35.88
CA ASN A 532 9.49 -8.59 34.96
C ASN A 532 9.49 -7.49 33.89
N THR A 533 8.69 -6.46 34.03
CA THR A 533 8.63 -5.34 33.08
C THR A 533 9.04 -4.04 33.73
N VAL A 534 9.65 -3.13 32.96
CA VAL A 534 10.03 -1.82 33.44
C VAL A 534 9.19 -0.77 32.70
N HIS A 535 8.36 -0.04 33.45
CA HIS A 535 7.58 1.07 32.93
C HIS A 535 8.38 2.36 33.05
N LEU A 536 8.63 2.99 31.92
CA LEU A 536 9.34 4.26 31.77
C LEU A 536 8.34 5.38 31.51
N THR A 537 8.50 6.50 32.21
CA THR A 537 7.74 7.74 31.95
C THR A 537 8.66 8.94 32.03
N TRP A 538 8.42 9.97 31.23
CA TRP A 538 9.24 11.18 31.22
C TRP A 538 8.42 12.41 30.88
N SER A 539 8.97 13.59 31.19
CA SER A 539 8.42 14.86 30.70
C SER A 539 8.81 15.08 29.26
N LYS A 540 7.86 15.53 28.46
CA LYS A 540 8.09 15.83 27.05
C LYS A 540 9.23 16.82 26.89
N ALA A 541 10.09 16.58 25.92
CA ALA A 541 11.01 17.62 25.44
C ALA A 541 10.18 18.77 24.86
N THR A 542 10.65 20.00 25.03
CA THR A 542 10.08 21.19 24.38
C THR A 542 10.90 21.52 23.15
N ALA A 543 10.30 21.39 22.02
CA ALA A 543 10.75 21.96 20.75
C ALA A 543 9.62 22.81 20.23
N GLY A 544 9.84 23.58 19.19
CA GLY A 544 8.73 24.06 18.39
C GLY A 544 7.93 22.85 17.92
N GLU A 545 6.70 22.72 18.38
CA GLU A 545 5.86 21.60 18.01
C GLU A 545 5.33 21.82 16.60
N GLN A 546 5.60 20.90 15.67
CA GLN A 546 4.93 20.90 14.38
C GLN A 546 3.48 20.44 14.61
N LEU A 547 2.57 21.40 14.63
CA LEU A 547 1.16 21.16 14.91
C LEU A 547 0.44 20.55 13.72
N ILE A 548 0.77 21.00 12.52
CA ILE A 548 0.28 20.49 11.25
C ILE A 548 1.40 20.59 10.22
N TYR A 549 1.58 19.52 9.45
CA TYR A 549 2.36 19.52 8.22
C TYR A 549 1.60 18.79 7.13
N ASP A 550 1.53 19.36 5.95
CA ASP A 550 0.95 18.72 4.78
C ASP A 550 1.71 19.14 3.51
N ASP A 551 2.33 18.17 2.86
CA ASP A 551 2.95 18.32 1.55
C ASP A 551 1.96 18.02 0.41
N PHE A 552 0.71 17.67 0.75
CA PHE A 552 -0.38 17.31 -0.15
C PHE A 552 -0.11 16.12 -1.08
N GLU A 553 1.01 15.41 -0.91
CA GLU A 553 1.38 14.27 -1.75
C GLU A 553 0.49 13.04 -1.56
N ASN A 554 -0.32 13.01 -0.49
CA ASN A 554 -1.28 11.94 -0.25
C ASN A 554 -2.72 12.42 -0.48
N PRO A 555 -3.33 12.11 -1.64
CA PRO A 555 -4.71 12.51 -1.95
C PRO A 555 -5.77 11.86 -1.03
N GLY A 556 -5.37 10.91 -0.18
CA GLY A 556 -6.22 10.30 0.86
C GLY A 556 -6.51 11.21 2.06
N ASN A 557 -6.04 12.47 2.07
CA ASN A 557 -6.28 13.45 3.14
C ASN A 557 -5.84 12.95 4.54
N PRO A 558 -4.55 12.60 4.75
CA PRO A 558 -4.08 11.99 6.00
C PRO A 558 -4.22 12.93 7.21
N ASN A 559 -4.22 14.26 6.99
CA ASN A 559 -4.40 15.27 8.03
C ASN A 559 -5.87 15.54 8.39
N ALA A 560 -6.80 14.80 7.78
CA ALA A 560 -8.24 14.90 8.04
C ALA A 560 -8.78 16.34 7.91
N TRP A 561 -8.37 17.05 6.85
CA TRP A 561 -8.93 18.34 6.50
C TRP A 561 -10.43 18.22 6.25
N GLU A 562 -11.20 19.10 6.85
CA GLU A 562 -12.61 19.25 6.52
C GLU A 562 -12.74 20.06 5.24
N ILE A 563 -13.21 19.42 4.17
CA ILE A 563 -13.29 20.04 2.84
C ILE A 563 -14.76 20.31 2.51
N LYS A 564 -15.08 21.58 2.24
CA LYS A 564 -16.34 21.99 1.64
C LYS A 564 -16.09 22.33 0.18
N THR A 565 -16.72 21.57 -0.69
CA THR A 565 -16.60 21.74 -2.15
C THR A 565 -17.95 21.60 -2.82
N SER A 566 -18.23 22.43 -3.82
CA SER A 566 -19.43 22.41 -4.64
C SER A 566 -19.15 21.92 -6.06
N GLY A 567 -18.71 20.64 -6.19
CA GLY A 567 -18.50 19.98 -7.49
C GLY A 567 -17.03 19.92 -7.94
N ASP A 568 -16.81 19.78 -9.26
CA ASP A 568 -15.50 19.45 -9.86
C ASP A 568 -14.45 20.58 -9.79
N ARG A 569 -14.76 21.73 -9.24
CA ARG A 569 -13.90 22.94 -9.25
C ARG A 569 -13.48 23.41 -7.86
N GLY A 570 -14.01 22.79 -6.81
CA GLY A 570 -13.65 23.07 -5.45
C GLY A 570 -12.26 22.58 -5.06
N TRP A 571 -11.93 22.74 -3.78
CA TRP A 571 -10.65 22.29 -3.27
C TRP A 571 -10.43 20.80 -3.45
N ARG A 572 -9.28 20.44 -4.01
CA ARG A 572 -8.83 19.06 -4.18
C ARG A 572 -7.30 18.99 -4.19
N TRP A 573 -6.77 17.81 -3.89
CA TRP A 573 -5.36 17.48 -4.06
C TRP A 573 -5.15 17.15 -5.55
N GLU A 574 -4.79 18.16 -6.33
CA GLU A 574 -4.63 18.04 -7.78
C GLU A 574 -3.28 17.45 -8.12
N LYS A 575 -3.27 16.45 -8.99
CA LYS A 575 -2.03 15.95 -9.56
C LYS A 575 -1.41 17.00 -10.47
N CYS A 576 -0.19 17.38 -10.14
CA CYS A 576 0.54 18.46 -10.77
C CYS A 576 1.77 17.93 -11.52
N ASN A 577 2.30 18.76 -12.40
CA ASN A 577 3.63 18.56 -12.97
C ASN A 577 4.52 19.72 -12.51
N PRO A 578 5.64 19.50 -11.80
CA PRO A 578 6.48 20.58 -11.28
C PRO A 578 7.10 21.45 -12.39
N ASP A 579 7.33 20.87 -13.56
CA ASP A 579 8.06 21.52 -14.64
C ASP A 579 7.16 22.16 -15.71
N LYS A 580 5.96 21.65 -15.92
CA LYS A 580 5.12 22.02 -17.07
C LYS A 580 3.63 22.05 -16.71
N GLY A 581 2.89 22.87 -17.44
CA GLY A 581 1.45 22.84 -17.41
C GLY A 581 0.80 23.91 -16.55
N PHE A 582 -0.51 23.85 -16.50
CA PHE A 582 -1.37 24.77 -15.78
C PHE A 582 -1.32 24.52 -14.26
N TYR A 583 -1.41 23.23 -13.87
CA TYR A 583 -1.25 22.81 -12.50
C TYR A 583 0.19 22.43 -12.23
N ARG A 584 0.80 23.08 -11.24
CA ARG A 584 2.18 22.82 -10.81
C ARG A 584 2.19 22.63 -9.31
N SER A 585 2.96 21.68 -8.81
CA SER A 585 3.37 21.59 -7.42
C SER A 585 4.58 22.49 -7.17
N TYR A 586 4.80 22.88 -5.94
CA TYR A 586 6.07 23.47 -5.51
C TYR A 586 7.12 22.38 -5.41
N GLU A 587 6.75 21.26 -4.77
CA GLU A 587 7.55 20.07 -4.63
C GLU A 587 6.65 18.85 -4.88
N GLY A 588 7.22 17.70 -5.22
CA GLY A 588 6.46 16.47 -5.45
C GLY A 588 5.51 16.51 -6.65
N ASN A 589 4.40 15.80 -6.55
CA ASN A 589 3.46 15.56 -7.66
C ASN A 589 2.05 16.11 -7.44
N TYR A 590 1.73 16.59 -6.24
CA TYR A 590 0.39 17.08 -5.90
C TYR A 590 0.46 18.45 -5.22
N ALA A 591 -0.63 19.18 -5.26
CA ALA A 591 -0.84 20.41 -4.51
C ALA A 591 -2.32 20.59 -4.20
N ALA A 592 -2.67 21.19 -3.06
CA ALA A 592 -4.04 21.60 -2.78
C ALA A 592 -4.42 22.71 -3.77
N THR A 593 -5.44 22.47 -4.58
CA THR A 593 -5.82 23.35 -5.69
C THR A 593 -7.31 23.65 -5.65
N VAL A 594 -7.66 24.92 -5.78
CA VAL A 594 -9.00 25.38 -6.08
C VAL A 594 -9.01 26.14 -7.39
N TYR A 595 -10.09 26.00 -8.11
CA TYR A 595 -10.28 26.64 -9.41
C TYR A 595 -11.59 27.43 -9.44
N ALA A 596 -11.53 28.73 -9.62
CA ALA A 596 -12.72 29.57 -9.77
C ALA A 596 -13.36 29.37 -11.15
N ALA A 597 -14.67 29.19 -11.16
CA ALA A 597 -15.44 28.84 -12.34
C ALA A 597 -15.63 29.99 -13.34
N TRP A 598 -15.93 29.62 -14.60
CA TRP A 598 -16.24 30.56 -15.68
C TRP A 598 -17.74 30.91 -15.78
N GLU A 599 -18.58 30.31 -14.96
CA GLU A 599 -20.06 30.40 -15.07
C GLU A 599 -20.66 30.91 -13.79
N ASP A 600 -21.86 31.45 -13.86
CA ASP A 600 -22.67 32.07 -12.80
C ASP A 600 -22.89 31.18 -11.57
N ILE A 601 -21.83 30.73 -10.93
CA ILE A 601 -21.85 29.90 -9.73
C ILE A 601 -21.15 30.64 -8.62
N HIS A 602 -21.89 30.96 -7.56
CA HIS A 602 -21.31 31.44 -6.30
C HIS A 602 -20.39 30.35 -5.73
N GLN A 603 -19.12 30.71 -5.59
CA GLN A 603 -18.15 29.87 -4.90
C GLN A 603 -18.14 30.19 -3.40
N ASP A 604 -18.16 29.17 -2.57
CA ASP A 604 -17.92 29.25 -1.13
C ASP A 604 -17.28 27.92 -0.70
N GLU A 605 -15.99 27.80 -1.03
CA GLU A 605 -15.19 26.58 -0.99
C GLU A 605 -14.06 26.73 0.02
N TYR A 606 -13.92 25.80 0.94
CA TYR A 606 -12.81 25.84 1.89
C TYR A 606 -12.29 24.45 2.27
N PHE A 607 -11.06 24.40 2.73
CA PHE A 607 -10.57 23.30 3.55
C PHE A 607 -10.06 23.83 4.88
N THR A 608 -10.45 23.14 5.95
CA THR A 608 -10.23 23.57 7.34
C THR A 608 -9.41 22.52 8.08
N SER A 609 -8.46 22.95 8.88
CA SER A 609 -7.65 22.08 9.71
C SER A 609 -8.46 21.44 10.84
N LYS A 610 -7.96 20.30 11.36
CA LYS A 610 -8.29 19.89 12.73
C LYS A 610 -7.91 20.99 13.72
N ALA A 611 -8.51 20.96 14.91
CA ALA A 611 -8.14 21.89 15.97
C ALA A 611 -6.72 21.59 16.49
N PHE A 612 -5.97 22.67 16.79
CA PHE A 612 -4.66 22.64 17.40
C PHE A 612 -4.57 23.73 18.48
N ALA A 613 -3.59 23.64 19.38
CA ALA A 613 -3.40 24.59 20.46
C ALA A 613 -2.18 25.50 20.21
N ASN A 614 -2.30 26.79 20.54
CA ASN A 614 -1.19 27.71 20.70
C ASN A 614 -0.21 27.78 19.51
N GLY A 615 -0.73 27.82 18.27
CA GLY A 615 0.08 28.03 17.08
C GLY A 615 0.82 29.37 17.10
N ASN A 616 2.07 29.37 16.67
CA ASN A 616 2.92 30.56 16.56
C ASN A 616 3.03 31.08 15.14
N THR A 617 3.31 30.15 14.20
CA THR A 617 3.61 30.52 12.82
C THR A 617 3.00 29.53 11.88
N MET A 618 2.46 30.01 10.78
CA MET A 618 2.06 29.20 9.65
C MET A 618 2.89 29.57 8.42
N THR A 619 3.46 28.59 7.76
CA THR A 619 4.15 28.76 6.48
C THR A 619 3.55 27.86 5.43
N PHE A 620 3.47 28.31 4.20
CA PHE A 620 3.05 27.55 3.06
C PHE A 620 3.56 28.18 1.76
N TYR A 621 3.56 27.42 0.69
CA TYR A 621 3.82 27.95 -0.65
C TYR A 621 2.51 28.23 -1.37
N SER A 622 2.34 29.46 -1.83
CA SER A 622 1.14 29.95 -2.52
C SER A 622 1.43 30.29 -3.97
N ARG A 623 0.58 29.86 -4.86
CA ARG A 623 0.64 30.16 -6.30
C ARG A 623 -0.74 30.53 -6.84
N THR A 624 -0.84 31.69 -7.47
CA THR A 624 -2.03 32.15 -8.18
C THR A 624 -1.69 32.50 -9.62
N ASN A 625 -2.66 32.49 -10.50
CA ASN A 625 -2.43 32.93 -11.89
C ASN A 625 -2.33 34.46 -12.04
N GLY A 626 -2.53 35.24 -10.99
CA GLY A 626 -2.23 36.67 -10.81
C GLY A 626 -2.44 37.67 -11.92
N ALA A 627 -2.85 37.25 -13.09
CA ALA A 627 -2.61 37.99 -14.27
C ALA A 627 -3.85 38.58 -14.93
N GLY A 628 -3.90 39.86 -15.03
CA GLY A 628 -4.27 40.57 -16.22
C GLY A 628 -5.74 40.84 -16.49
N ARG A 629 -6.68 40.25 -15.77
CA ARG A 629 -8.07 40.69 -15.79
C ARG A 629 -8.53 40.85 -14.36
N THR A 630 -8.57 42.05 -13.87
CA THR A 630 -9.19 42.41 -12.60
C THR A 630 -10.69 42.55 -12.87
N PRO A 631 -11.56 41.62 -12.43
CA PRO A 631 -12.97 41.90 -12.35
C PRO A 631 -13.22 43.02 -11.34
N ALA A 632 -14.35 43.69 -11.44
CA ALA A 632 -14.73 44.70 -10.46
C ALA A 632 -14.78 44.11 -9.04
N ASN A 633 -15.17 42.83 -8.89
CA ASN A 633 -15.24 42.08 -7.64
C ASN A 633 -14.58 40.71 -7.82
N PRO A 634 -13.29 40.61 -7.57
CA PRO A 634 -12.59 39.33 -7.67
C PRO A 634 -12.96 38.38 -6.54
N PRO A 635 -12.91 37.02 -6.74
CA PRO A 635 -13.05 36.08 -5.65
C PRO A 635 -12.00 36.31 -4.57
N TYR A 636 -12.36 36.07 -3.33
CA TYR A 636 -11.45 36.16 -2.21
C TYR A 636 -10.71 34.82 -2.07
N TYR A 637 -9.41 34.91 -1.85
CA TYR A 637 -8.53 33.76 -1.58
C TYR A 637 -7.90 33.98 -0.20
N ASN A 638 -8.72 33.76 0.82
CA ASN A 638 -8.37 34.06 2.19
C ASN A 638 -7.76 32.87 2.91
N VAL A 639 -6.74 33.15 3.68
CA VAL A 639 -6.40 32.33 4.84
C VAL A 639 -7.06 32.97 6.04
N GLU A 640 -7.79 32.20 6.79
CA GLU A 640 -8.55 32.64 7.94
C GLU A 640 -8.20 31.81 9.17
N VAL A 641 -8.14 32.45 10.32
CA VAL A 641 -7.83 31.84 11.62
C VAL A 641 -9.04 31.93 12.53
N SER A 642 -9.30 30.86 13.23
CA SER A 642 -10.26 30.78 14.32
C SER A 642 -9.54 30.48 15.63
N SER A 643 -9.91 31.21 16.70
CA SER A 643 -9.47 30.98 18.08
C SER A 643 -10.52 30.25 18.94
N ASP A 644 -11.67 29.89 18.37
CA ASP A 644 -12.86 29.37 19.05
C ASP A 644 -13.43 28.12 18.37
N ASN A 645 -12.53 27.22 17.91
CA ASN A 645 -12.86 25.95 17.26
C ASN A 645 -13.72 26.09 15.98
N GLY A 646 -13.58 27.20 15.26
CA GLY A 646 -14.30 27.43 14.01
C GLY A 646 -15.64 28.15 14.14
N ALA A 647 -15.99 28.67 15.34
CA ALA A 647 -17.24 29.43 15.52
C ALA A 647 -17.13 30.82 14.87
N THR A 648 -15.98 31.48 14.97
CA THR A 648 -15.69 32.73 14.26
C THR A 648 -14.37 32.65 13.50
N TRP A 649 -14.26 33.43 12.42
CA TRP A 649 -13.10 33.42 11.53
C TRP A 649 -12.59 34.83 11.28
N THR A 650 -11.27 35.01 11.37
CA THR A 650 -10.57 36.25 11.09
C THR A 650 -9.67 36.08 9.88
N PRO A 651 -9.88 36.80 8.77
CA PRO A 651 -8.96 36.79 7.64
C PRO A 651 -7.58 37.36 8.06
N VAL A 652 -6.54 36.62 7.75
CA VAL A 652 -5.14 36.98 8.09
C VAL A 652 -4.26 37.16 6.86
N PHE A 653 -4.71 36.68 5.72
CA PHE A 653 -4.01 36.81 4.44
C PHE A 653 -4.99 36.64 3.29
N ASN A 654 -4.81 37.43 2.22
CA ASN A 654 -5.52 37.23 0.95
C ASN A 654 -4.50 37.12 -0.19
N ALA A 655 -4.44 35.97 -0.83
CA ALA A 655 -3.46 35.67 -1.87
C ALA A 655 -3.53 36.62 -3.09
N ARG A 656 -4.62 37.36 -3.28
CA ARG A 656 -4.76 38.30 -4.39
C ARG A 656 -4.28 39.70 -4.09
N THR A 657 -4.37 40.13 -2.85
CA THR A 657 -4.00 41.50 -2.43
C THR A 657 -2.63 41.55 -1.76
N ASP A 658 -2.29 40.50 -1.01
CA ASP A 658 -1.14 40.49 -0.11
C ASP A 658 0.07 39.76 -0.74
N GLN A 659 -0.18 38.86 -1.73
CA GLN A 659 0.91 38.27 -2.48
C GLN A 659 1.41 39.22 -3.57
N ASP A 660 2.72 39.34 -3.71
CA ASP A 660 3.33 40.20 -4.74
C ASP A 660 2.89 39.79 -6.15
N LYS A 661 2.29 40.74 -6.88
CA LYS A 661 1.82 40.54 -8.27
C LYS A 661 2.94 40.18 -9.24
N ALA A 662 4.18 40.54 -8.96
CA ALA A 662 5.36 40.16 -9.74
C ALA A 662 5.65 38.65 -9.65
N THR A 663 5.06 37.93 -8.70
CA THR A 663 5.20 36.49 -8.51
C THR A 663 4.10 35.67 -9.17
N ALA A 664 3.23 36.30 -9.95
CA ALA A 664 2.13 35.62 -10.67
C ALA A 664 2.60 34.37 -11.41
N GLY A 665 1.91 33.25 -11.20
CA GLY A 665 2.25 31.93 -11.77
C GLY A 665 3.48 31.26 -11.17
N LYS A 666 4.09 31.86 -10.13
CA LYS A 666 5.19 31.26 -9.38
C LYS A 666 4.78 30.99 -7.94
N TYR A 667 5.31 29.95 -7.36
CA TYR A 667 5.17 29.71 -5.93
C TYR A 667 5.94 30.74 -5.12
N THR A 668 5.28 31.29 -4.13
CA THR A 668 5.85 32.25 -3.17
C THR A 668 5.65 31.69 -1.77
N ARG A 669 6.69 31.66 -0.97
CA ARG A 669 6.58 31.27 0.44
C ARG A 669 5.87 32.37 1.21
N ILE A 670 4.78 32.03 1.86
CA ILE A 670 3.99 32.90 2.74
C ILE A 670 4.28 32.50 4.19
N THR A 671 4.44 33.51 5.04
CA THR A 671 4.60 33.31 6.48
C THR A 671 3.60 34.18 7.21
N ILE A 672 2.81 33.56 8.08
CA ILE A 672 1.76 34.23 8.87
C ILE A 672 2.09 34.07 10.35
N ASP A 673 2.13 35.19 11.08
CA ASP A 673 2.22 35.20 12.54
C ASP A 673 0.87 34.83 13.14
N LEU A 674 0.79 33.71 13.83
CA LEU A 674 -0.39 33.22 14.52
C LEU A 674 -0.44 33.65 16.02
N THR A 675 0.61 34.24 16.54
CA THR A 675 0.72 34.61 17.97
C THR A 675 -0.41 35.48 18.47
N PRO A 676 -0.98 36.40 17.67
CA PRO A 676 -2.13 37.23 18.10
C PRO A 676 -3.43 36.41 18.30
N TYR A 677 -3.50 35.21 17.77
CA TYR A 677 -4.70 34.36 17.74
C TYR A 677 -4.59 33.14 18.66
N LYS A 678 -3.55 33.04 19.48
CA LYS A 678 -3.31 31.90 20.37
C LYS A 678 -4.53 31.54 21.21
N ALA A 679 -4.90 30.26 21.15
CA ALA A 679 -5.99 29.66 21.93
C ALA A 679 -5.81 28.13 21.99
N GLU A 680 -6.52 27.51 22.91
CA GLU A 680 -6.52 26.02 23.08
C GLU A 680 -7.17 25.25 21.91
N GLN A 681 -8.01 25.93 21.13
CA GLN A 681 -8.81 25.34 20.05
C GLN A 681 -8.72 26.21 18.78
N MET A 682 -7.50 26.39 18.30
CA MET A 682 -7.29 27.11 17.04
C MET A 682 -7.63 26.21 15.84
N LYS A 683 -8.12 26.84 14.78
CA LYS A 683 -8.22 26.26 13.44
C LYS A 683 -7.76 27.26 12.40
N VAL A 684 -7.29 26.76 11.27
CA VAL A 684 -7.03 27.56 10.06
C VAL A 684 -7.86 27.01 8.91
N ARG A 685 -8.29 27.89 8.01
CA ARG A 685 -8.91 27.47 6.75
C ARG A 685 -8.40 28.28 5.57
N PHE A 686 -8.35 27.64 4.44
CA PHE A 686 -8.11 28.24 3.13
C PHE A 686 -9.47 28.37 2.44
N HIS A 687 -9.92 29.60 2.25
CA HIS A 687 -11.27 29.90 1.86
C HIS A 687 -11.30 30.66 0.53
N CYS A 688 -11.88 30.03 -0.50
CA CYS A 688 -12.14 30.66 -1.78
C CYS A 688 -13.63 30.96 -1.88
N TYR A 689 -14.00 32.25 -1.96
CA TYR A 689 -15.40 32.64 -2.13
C TYR A 689 -15.51 33.90 -2.99
N ASP A 690 -16.67 34.09 -3.59
CA ASP A 690 -17.03 35.31 -4.30
C ASP A 690 -18.28 35.96 -3.71
N THR A 691 -18.43 37.24 -3.98
CA THR A 691 -19.63 38.02 -3.57
C THR A 691 -20.58 38.29 -4.73
N ASP A 692 -20.13 38.06 -5.96
CA ASP A 692 -20.88 38.30 -7.19
C ASP A 692 -20.54 37.23 -8.23
N ASP A 693 -21.46 37.00 -9.19
CA ASP A 693 -21.29 36.06 -10.33
C ASP A 693 -20.21 36.54 -11.31
N THR A 694 -18.97 36.45 -10.98
CA THR A 694 -17.89 37.15 -11.73
C THR A 694 -17.24 36.34 -12.83
N GLY A 695 -17.65 35.15 -13.15
CA GLY A 695 -17.30 34.41 -14.36
C GLY A 695 -15.82 34.39 -14.81
N LEU A 696 -14.83 34.38 -13.93
CA LEU A 696 -13.42 34.45 -14.26
C LEU A 696 -12.61 33.25 -13.78
N ALA A 697 -11.78 32.73 -14.67
CA ALA A 697 -10.90 31.62 -14.42
C ALA A 697 -9.68 32.02 -13.58
N TYR A 698 -9.72 31.75 -12.30
CA TYR A 698 -8.59 31.87 -11.39
C TYR A 698 -8.30 30.52 -10.76
N TYR A 699 -7.03 30.28 -10.43
CA TYR A 699 -6.66 29.17 -9.56
C TYR A 699 -5.84 29.67 -8.37
N TRP A 700 -5.96 28.95 -7.30
CA TRP A 700 -5.09 29.08 -6.14
C TRP A 700 -4.57 27.71 -5.76
N GLN A 701 -3.27 27.59 -5.65
CA GLN A 701 -2.56 26.37 -5.29
C GLN A 701 -1.76 26.61 -4.02
N ILE A 702 -1.85 25.64 -3.11
CA ILE A 702 -1.14 25.62 -1.83
C ILE A 702 -0.30 24.36 -1.80
N ASP A 703 0.92 24.49 -1.32
CA ASP A 703 1.86 23.40 -1.17
C ASP A 703 2.73 23.56 0.06
N ASN A 704 3.26 22.46 0.60
CA ASN A 704 4.16 22.42 1.75
C ASN A 704 3.71 23.34 2.89
N LEU A 705 2.51 23.04 3.43
CA LEU A 705 1.93 23.78 4.55
C LEU A 705 2.49 23.25 5.87
N GLU A 706 2.94 24.19 6.70
CA GLU A 706 3.41 23.90 8.06
C GLU A 706 2.84 24.87 9.06
N ILE A 707 2.31 24.39 10.18
CA ILE A 707 1.91 25.19 11.34
C ILE A 707 2.76 24.75 12.53
N MET A 708 3.49 25.72 13.06
CA MET A 708 4.39 25.53 14.20
C MET A 708 3.81 26.17 15.46
N GLY A 709 3.99 25.49 16.57
CA GLY A 709 3.82 26.05 17.90
C GLY A 709 5.05 26.85 18.35
N GLU A 710 5.48 26.72 19.59
CA GLU A 710 6.70 27.39 20.09
C GLU A 710 7.94 26.67 19.57
N GLY A 711 8.77 27.38 18.75
CA GLY A 711 10.05 26.92 18.18
C GLY A 711 9.96 26.41 16.73
N ASP A 712 11.14 26.25 16.09
CA ASP A 712 11.27 25.85 14.68
C ASP A 712 11.50 24.34 14.48
N LEU A 713 11.47 23.54 15.55
CA LEU A 713 11.81 22.12 15.53
C LEU A 713 10.62 21.28 16.01
N SER A 714 10.37 20.18 15.33
CA SER A 714 9.28 19.25 15.63
C SER A 714 9.79 17.96 16.23
N ILE A 715 9.16 17.52 17.33
CA ILE A 715 9.39 16.20 17.92
C ILE A 715 8.34 15.25 17.38
N THR A 716 8.80 14.17 16.72
CA THR A 716 7.93 13.13 16.17
C THR A 716 7.80 11.90 17.08
N GLY A 717 8.74 11.73 18.04
CA GLY A 717 8.73 10.63 18.96
C GLY A 717 9.91 10.62 19.90
N TYR A 718 10.16 9.49 20.52
CA TYR A 718 11.23 9.26 21.48
C TYR A 718 11.88 7.90 21.24
N ASP A 719 13.21 7.90 21.24
CA ASP A 719 14.00 6.68 21.21
C ASP A 719 14.43 6.30 22.63
N ILE A 720 14.22 5.05 22.96
CA ILE A 720 14.50 4.49 24.29
C ILE A 720 15.78 3.68 24.22
N TYR A 721 16.70 3.98 25.10
CA TYR A 721 17.98 3.30 25.23
C TYR A 721 18.05 2.54 26.53
N ARG A 722 18.63 1.33 26.49
CA ARG A 722 18.98 0.52 27.65
C ARG A 722 20.43 0.10 27.53
N ASN A 723 21.24 0.46 28.55
CA ASN A 723 22.68 0.21 28.57
C ASN A 723 23.43 0.75 27.33
N GLY A 724 22.94 1.87 26.77
CA GLY A 724 23.52 2.51 25.59
C GLY A 724 23.04 1.94 24.25
N GLU A 725 22.22 0.88 24.24
CA GLU A 725 21.62 0.32 23.04
C GLU A 725 20.18 0.77 22.88
N LYS A 726 19.80 1.18 21.68
CA LYS A 726 18.42 1.52 21.34
C LYS A 726 17.55 0.26 21.37
N ILE A 727 16.50 0.26 22.20
CA ILE A 727 15.60 -0.88 22.35
C ILE A 727 14.21 -0.64 21.74
N ALA A 728 13.80 0.63 21.59
CA ALA A 728 12.48 0.95 21.07
C ALA A 728 12.38 2.40 20.57
N HIS A 729 11.30 2.64 19.83
CA HIS A 729 10.81 3.97 19.48
C HIS A 729 9.32 4.08 19.87
N THR A 730 8.90 5.23 20.42
CA THR A 730 7.49 5.52 20.74
C THR A 730 7.14 6.97 20.37
N ALA A 731 5.89 7.21 19.98
CA ALA A 731 5.36 8.56 19.77
C ALA A 731 4.84 9.20 21.07
N THR A 732 4.72 8.43 22.14
CA THR A 732 4.23 8.87 23.46
C THR A 732 5.39 9.08 24.43
N ASN A 733 5.12 9.72 25.56
CA ASN A 733 6.10 9.97 26.60
C ASN A 733 6.08 8.88 27.70
N ASP A 734 5.79 7.66 27.31
CA ASP A 734 5.83 6.45 28.13
C ASP A 734 6.23 5.23 27.28
N TYR A 735 6.83 4.24 27.95
CA TYR A 735 7.21 2.99 27.31
C TYR A 735 7.30 1.87 28.34
N ILE A 736 6.93 0.65 27.95
CA ILE A 736 7.08 -0.54 28.81
C ILE A 736 8.09 -1.49 28.17
N ASP A 737 9.26 -1.63 28.80
CA ASP A 737 10.22 -2.67 28.44
C ASP A 737 9.73 -4.01 28.97
N GLN A 738 9.31 -4.88 28.05
CA GLN A 738 8.74 -6.19 28.34
C GLN A 738 9.82 -7.25 28.67
N ALA A 739 11.08 -6.98 28.35
CA ALA A 739 12.17 -7.93 28.46
C ALA A 739 13.48 -7.26 28.94
N PRO A 740 13.49 -6.59 30.12
CA PRO A 740 14.72 -6.04 30.68
C PRO A 740 15.72 -7.14 30.98
N SER A 741 17.02 -6.83 30.90
CA SER A 741 18.08 -7.77 31.19
C SER A 741 18.19 -8.02 32.72
N ALA A 742 18.62 -9.21 33.12
CA ALA A 742 18.96 -9.45 34.52
C ALA A 742 20.17 -8.58 34.95
N GLY A 743 20.12 -7.99 36.14
CA GLY A 743 21.09 -7.02 36.64
C GLY A 743 20.66 -5.57 36.41
N ASP A 744 21.63 -4.66 36.36
CA ASP A 744 21.38 -3.23 36.22
C ASP A 744 21.03 -2.88 34.76
N ASN A 745 19.86 -2.26 34.60
CA ASN A 745 19.42 -1.68 33.36
C ASN A 745 19.43 -0.15 33.49
N ILE A 746 20.30 0.50 32.73
CA ILE A 746 20.43 1.95 32.70
C ILE A 746 19.62 2.45 31.50
N TYR A 747 18.54 3.18 31.78
CA TYR A 747 17.68 3.75 30.74
C TYR A 747 17.96 5.22 30.52
N THR A 748 17.94 5.63 29.26
CA THR A 748 17.88 7.03 28.81
C THR A 748 16.88 7.15 27.68
N VAL A 749 16.36 8.33 27.44
CA VAL A 749 15.42 8.64 26.38
C VAL A 749 15.88 9.86 25.63
N CYS A 750 15.90 9.80 24.28
CA CYS A 750 16.14 10.93 23.42
C CYS A 750 14.85 11.31 22.70
N ALA A 751 14.59 12.61 22.53
CA ALA A 751 13.53 13.07 21.60
C ALA A 751 14.04 12.94 20.18
N VAL A 752 13.16 12.55 19.27
CA VAL A 752 13.44 12.38 17.83
C VAL A 752 12.52 13.28 17.04
N GLY A 753 13.06 13.92 16.00
CA GLY A 753 12.28 14.82 15.16
C GLY A 753 13.02 15.20 13.87
N ASN A 754 12.58 16.26 13.22
CA ASN A 754 13.21 16.79 12.01
C ASN A 754 14.66 17.28 12.24
N PHE A 755 15.14 17.23 13.46
CA PHE A 755 16.47 17.60 13.92
C PHE A 755 17.40 16.37 14.17
N GLY A 756 16.91 15.16 13.96
CA GLY A 756 17.59 13.94 14.41
C GLY A 756 17.21 13.58 15.85
N GLU A 757 18.20 13.21 16.66
CA GLU A 757 18.00 12.94 18.09
C GLU A 757 18.48 14.11 18.97
N SER A 758 17.75 14.36 20.06
CA SER A 758 18.18 15.30 21.11
C SER A 758 19.29 14.70 21.99
N SER A 759 19.87 15.52 22.85
CA SER A 759 20.62 15.00 24.00
C SER A 759 19.74 14.04 24.80
N PRO A 760 20.33 13.01 25.44
CA PRO A 760 19.60 12.06 26.26
C PRO A 760 19.02 12.71 27.53
N SER A 761 17.94 12.15 28.04
CA SER A 761 17.39 12.47 29.35
C SER A 761 18.39 12.18 30.49
N ASN A 762 18.01 12.53 31.73
CA ASN A 762 18.65 11.92 32.91
C ASN A 762 18.60 10.39 32.78
N ALA A 763 19.69 9.74 33.19
CA ALA A 763 19.74 8.29 33.29
C ALA A 763 18.98 7.80 34.54
N VAL A 764 18.30 6.67 34.41
CA VAL A 764 17.65 5.94 35.53
C VAL A 764 18.10 4.50 35.50
N THR A 765 18.56 4.00 36.66
CA THR A 765 19.00 2.61 36.81
C THR A 765 17.97 1.79 37.56
N ILE A 766 17.57 0.66 37.01
CA ILE A 766 16.71 -0.34 37.60
C ILE A 766 17.44 -1.66 37.62
N ASN A 767 17.55 -2.23 38.85
CA ASN A 767 18.09 -3.58 38.99
C ASN A 767 16.97 -4.62 38.87
N VAL A 768 17.10 -5.50 37.93
CA VAL A 768 16.19 -6.63 37.70
C VAL A 768 16.88 -7.86 38.28
N SER A 769 16.44 -8.29 39.46
CA SER A 769 17.05 -9.43 40.14
C SER A 769 16.87 -10.72 39.34
N SER A 770 17.96 -11.48 39.22
CA SER A 770 17.98 -12.79 38.55
C SER A 770 17.28 -13.92 39.35
N THR A 771 16.53 -13.57 40.40
CA THR A 771 15.80 -14.54 41.22
C THR A 771 14.46 -14.90 40.60
N GLY A 772 14.51 -15.81 39.66
CA GLY A 772 13.33 -16.43 39.08
C GLY A 772 13.71 -17.29 37.90
N ILE A 773 14.35 -18.43 38.15
CA ILE A 773 14.17 -19.57 37.26
C ILE A 773 12.67 -19.88 37.38
N HIS A 774 11.87 -19.26 36.56
CA HIS A 774 10.54 -19.79 36.24
C HIS A 774 10.78 -21.07 35.47
N ASP A 775 10.48 -22.17 36.16
CA ASP A 775 10.44 -23.49 35.56
C ASP A 775 9.48 -23.40 34.34
N VAL A 776 10.05 -23.31 33.15
CA VAL A 776 9.30 -23.23 31.85
C VAL A 776 8.44 -24.48 31.61
N ASN A 777 8.42 -25.43 32.57
CA ASN A 777 7.63 -26.66 32.56
C ASN A 777 6.50 -26.71 33.61
N ALA A 778 6.30 -25.70 34.43
CA ALA A 778 5.16 -25.67 35.33
C ALA A 778 3.89 -25.28 34.52
N ALA A 779 2.98 -26.22 34.35
CA ALA A 779 1.67 -25.91 33.78
C ALA A 779 1.02 -24.77 34.60
N PRO A 780 0.46 -23.75 33.97
CA PRO A 780 -0.11 -22.59 34.64
C PRO A 780 -1.17 -23.01 35.66
N SER A 781 -1.08 -22.50 36.87
CA SER A 781 -1.99 -22.84 37.97
C SER A 781 -3.35 -22.14 37.76
N VAL A 782 -4.43 -22.78 38.16
CA VAL A 782 -5.77 -22.20 38.08
C VAL A 782 -5.94 -21.14 39.17
N THR A 783 -6.22 -19.92 38.78
CA THR A 783 -6.46 -18.77 39.65
C THR A 783 -7.94 -18.56 40.01
N ALA A 784 -8.84 -18.90 39.08
CA ALA A 784 -10.27 -18.83 39.33
C ALA A 784 -11.07 -19.77 38.41
N ILE A 785 -12.20 -20.24 38.92
CA ILE A 785 -13.16 -21.05 38.16
C ILE A 785 -14.54 -20.42 38.30
N TYR A 786 -15.26 -20.23 37.19
CA TYR A 786 -16.62 -19.73 37.22
C TYR A 786 -17.55 -20.70 36.45
N ASP A 787 -18.77 -20.85 36.90
CA ASP A 787 -19.81 -21.48 36.07
C ASP A 787 -20.35 -20.51 35.03
N ILE A 788 -21.15 -20.98 34.08
CA ILE A 788 -21.71 -20.16 33.00
C ILE A 788 -22.65 -19.05 33.46
N THR A 789 -23.06 -19.03 34.73
CA THR A 789 -23.88 -17.94 35.32
C THR A 789 -23.02 -16.88 36.00
N GLY A 790 -21.67 -17.02 35.98
CA GLY A 790 -20.73 -16.09 36.60
C GLY A 790 -20.45 -16.35 38.10
N ARG A 791 -20.96 -17.43 38.67
CA ARG A 791 -20.67 -17.79 40.07
C ARG A 791 -19.27 -18.40 40.16
N LYS A 792 -18.43 -17.82 41.00
CA LYS A 792 -17.09 -18.34 41.31
C LYS A 792 -17.18 -19.62 42.14
N LEU A 793 -16.45 -20.67 41.77
CA LEU A 793 -16.27 -21.90 42.52
C LEU A 793 -15.01 -21.79 43.41
N SER A 794 -15.02 -22.41 44.55
CA SER A 794 -13.87 -22.41 45.46
C SER A 794 -12.78 -23.44 45.06
N SER A 795 -13.14 -24.45 44.28
CA SER A 795 -12.19 -25.43 43.76
C SER A 795 -12.74 -26.20 42.55
N ARG A 796 -11.85 -26.91 41.83
CA ARG A 796 -12.24 -27.85 40.73
C ARG A 796 -13.14 -28.98 41.19
N ALA A 797 -13.12 -29.31 42.49
CA ALA A 797 -13.97 -30.40 43.05
C ALA A 797 -15.47 -30.07 42.99
N GLU A 798 -15.82 -28.78 42.96
CA GLU A 798 -17.21 -28.32 42.85
C GLU A 798 -17.79 -28.39 41.43
N MET A 799 -16.98 -28.70 40.43
CA MET A 799 -17.45 -28.82 39.02
C MET A 799 -18.25 -30.11 38.86
N GLN A 800 -19.43 -30.03 38.34
CA GLN A 800 -20.35 -31.13 38.06
C GLN A 800 -20.21 -31.67 36.63
N SER A 801 -20.34 -32.96 36.45
CA SER A 801 -20.28 -33.62 35.16
C SER A 801 -21.42 -33.11 34.22
N GLY A 802 -21.10 -32.91 32.94
CA GLY A 802 -22.02 -32.41 31.93
C GLY A 802 -22.23 -30.89 31.94
N LYS A 803 -21.50 -30.14 32.75
CA LYS A 803 -21.57 -28.67 32.78
C LYS A 803 -20.27 -28.01 32.28
N ILE A 804 -20.41 -26.77 31.81
CA ILE A 804 -19.35 -25.95 31.24
C ILE A 804 -18.90 -24.92 32.28
N TYR A 805 -17.59 -24.72 32.41
CA TYR A 805 -16.96 -23.79 33.34
C TYR A 805 -15.91 -22.93 32.62
N ILE A 806 -15.73 -21.71 33.09
CA ILE A 806 -14.66 -20.80 32.66
C ILE A 806 -13.53 -20.90 33.69
N VAL A 807 -12.36 -21.28 33.23
CA VAL A 807 -11.17 -21.43 34.10
C VAL A 807 -10.15 -20.37 33.72
N ILE A 808 -9.72 -19.60 34.69
CA ILE A 808 -8.68 -18.56 34.54
C ILE A 808 -7.40 -19.09 35.14
N TYR A 809 -6.32 -19.01 34.41
CA TYR A 809 -4.99 -19.46 34.80
C TYR A 809 -4.08 -18.29 35.22
N SER A 810 -3.00 -18.63 35.92
CA SER A 810 -2.03 -17.66 36.43
C SER A 810 -1.26 -16.88 35.35
N ASP A 811 -1.29 -17.35 34.10
CA ASP A 811 -0.74 -16.70 32.93
C ASP A 811 -1.74 -15.75 32.23
N GLY A 812 -2.91 -15.56 32.80
CA GLY A 812 -3.98 -14.75 32.23
C GLY A 812 -4.85 -15.46 31.17
N ASN A 813 -4.50 -16.68 30.79
CA ASN A 813 -5.31 -17.45 29.85
C ASN A 813 -6.67 -17.83 30.45
N VAL A 814 -7.69 -17.76 29.63
CA VAL A 814 -9.07 -18.13 29.98
C VAL A 814 -9.53 -19.29 29.10
N THR A 815 -9.85 -20.42 29.70
CA THR A 815 -10.28 -21.60 28.97
C THR A 815 -11.69 -22.02 29.37
N LYS A 816 -12.47 -22.44 28.42
CA LYS A 816 -13.79 -23.03 28.62
C LYS A 816 -13.65 -24.56 28.73
N ILE A 817 -13.99 -25.13 29.89
CA ILE A 817 -13.86 -26.56 30.15
C ILE A 817 -15.25 -27.17 30.38
N ALA A 818 -15.54 -28.28 29.69
CA ALA A 818 -16.67 -29.15 30.01
C ALA A 818 -16.19 -30.27 30.92
N LYS A 819 -16.91 -30.55 32.03
CA LYS A 819 -16.59 -31.65 32.94
C LYS A 819 -17.55 -32.79 32.73
#